data_fdcdb2edbd8646484953c29e64155835
#
_entry.id   fdcdb2edbd8646484953c29e64155835
#
_cell.length_a   1.000
_cell.length_b   1.000
_cell.length_c   1.000
_cell.angle_alpha   90.00
_cell.angle_beta   90.00
_cell.angle_gamma   90.00
#
_symmetry.space_group_name_H-M   'P 1'
#
loop_
_entity.id
_entity.type
_entity.pdbx_description
1 polymer ?
#
loop_
_entity_poly.entity_id
_entity_poly.type
_entity_poly.pdbx_seq_one_letter_code
_entity_poly.pdbx_strand_id
1 'polypeptide(L)'
;LATPESILAQLYADTYNDPFSKGRQMNSHFATPMIDSSNGVWINQMDQYNSAADVSCTAGQMARALGLAFASKKYRTNSVPDKNKFSTKGNEVCFVTIGEASTSEGVFWETMNASAVLQVPLAVSVWDDGYGISVPVTLQTAKASISEALAGLQADENQPGIQIYAAKAWDYANLVDIYQSGIDKVRNEHQPALFHIQECTQPQGHSTSGSHERYKSAERLAWEKEMDCIASMEKWMMDEGFATSQEILRIKEEAKAQVKKAKESAWKKLREPFNKELAALENIFIELAKHTPQAETVLKNLKSLIYPSIGEMLHLAKSLRNDSLSLPTAILSPLRSWISHIENWSNETFHTDLFSSSVHAALNIPVIPPTYGDKPVFHAGHEILNIFFDKALEKNKDLFAFGEDVGKIGDVNQGFAGLQKKYGEDKVFDTGIREWTIMGQAIGMSMRGLRTIAEIQYLDYLIYGLQPLSDDLATLRYRSGGLQQAPTIIRTRGHRLEGIWHSGSPMGMIISSLRGMYVLTPRNMTQAAGMYATMLQSDDPAILIECLNGYRLKEALPQNIGTFTVPIGIPEILREGSDVSLVTYGSCVRIAEVAANELAKHGISVEIIDIQTLLPFDIHQMIKISLQKTNTLVILDEDVPGGASSFILQQILEIQNGYHFLDAAPLTITAQEHRPPYGSDGDYFSKPNAEDVFEKIYQLIREKNPLEYPEL
;
A
#
# COMPACT_ATOMS: atom_id res chain seq x y z
N LEU A 1 15.72 18.40 -7.76
CA LEU A 1 15.19 17.41 -6.83
C LEU A 1 16.26 16.86 -5.88
N ALA A 2 17.40 16.44 -6.39
CA ALA A 2 18.46 15.80 -5.61
C ALA A 2 19.78 16.57 -5.71
N THR A 3 20.57 16.53 -4.65
CA THR A 3 21.95 17.00 -4.60
C THR A 3 22.91 15.81 -4.49
N PRO A 4 24.19 15.93 -4.85
CA PRO A 4 25.14 14.84 -4.64
C PRO A 4 25.18 14.35 -3.18
N GLU A 5 25.01 15.25 -2.21
CA GLU A 5 24.99 14.90 -0.79
C GLU A 5 23.73 14.10 -0.41
N SER A 6 22.54 14.49 -0.89
CA SER A 6 21.30 13.75 -0.62
C SER A 6 21.27 12.35 -1.25
N ILE A 7 21.84 12.21 -2.46
CA ILE A 7 22.01 10.90 -3.11
C ILE A 7 22.94 10.01 -2.28
N LEU A 8 24.02 10.56 -1.76
CA LEU A 8 24.96 9.82 -0.92
C LEU A 8 24.36 9.48 0.46
N ALA A 9 23.55 10.36 1.05
CA ALA A 9 22.80 10.07 2.26
C ALA A 9 21.85 8.86 2.04
N GLN A 10 21.13 8.84 0.91
CA GLN A 10 20.28 7.69 0.54
C GLN A 10 21.12 6.42 0.31
N LEU A 11 22.25 6.51 -0.41
CA LEU A 11 23.15 5.39 -0.65
C LEU A 11 23.67 4.76 0.66
N TYR A 12 23.87 5.58 1.70
CA TYR A 12 24.30 5.15 3.02
C TYR A 12 23.14 4.72 3.93
N ALA A 13 21.90 4.76 3.45
CA ALA A 13 20.69 4.52 4.23
C ALA A 13 20.63 5.39 5.50
N ASP A 14 21.01 6.65 5.38
CA ASP A 14 21.07 7.61 6.49
C ASP A 14 19.65 8.00 6.95
N THR A 15 19.26 7.52 8.11
CA THR A 15 17.92 7.72 8.68
C THR A 15 17.62 9.19 9.04
N TYR A 16 18.64 10.02 9.18
CA TYR A 16 18.52 11.43 9.56
C TYR A 16 18.62 12.40 8.39
N ASN A 17 19.47 12.07 7.39
CA ASN A 17 19.83 13.00 6.32
C ASN A 17 19.35 12.57 4.92
N ASP A 18 18.78 11.36 4.77
CA ASP A 18 18.09 10.99 3.53
C ASP A 18 16.73 11.70 3.46
N PRO A 19 16.56 12.69 2.55
CA PRO A 19 15.34 13.48 2.47
C PRO A 19 14.21 12.77 1.73
N PHE A 20 14.44 11.58 1.14
CA PHE A 20 13.49 10.89 0.27
C PHE A 20 12.74 9.77 0.99
N SER A 21 13.42 9.08 1.91
CA SER A 21 12.89 7.88 2.52
C SER A 21 13.26 7.69 3.99
N LYS A 22 14.06 8.57 4.57
CA LYS A 22 14.65 8.38 5.91
C LYS A 22 15.43 7.05 6.01
N GLY A 23 16.18 6.71 4.96
CA GLY A 23 16.98 5.48 4.90
C GLY A 23 16.19 4.18 4.67
N ARG A 24 14.92 4.25 4.30
CA ARG A 24 14.05 3.07 4.11
C ARG A 24 14.06 2.49 2.70
N GLN A 25 14.44 3.29 1.71
CA GLN A 25 14.56 2.88 0.31
C GLN A 25 16.02 2.73 -0.08
N MET A 26 16.29 1.90 -1.07
CA MET A 26 17.62 1.84 -1.68
C MET A 26 17.89 3.10 -2.52
N ASN A 27 19.16 3.30 -2.91
CA ASN A 27 19.55 4.46 -3.69
C ASN A 27 18.78 4.57 -5.02
N SER A 28 18.66 5.79 -5.52
CA SER A 28 17.91 6.14 -6.74
C SER A 28 16.40 5.92 -6.65
N HIS A 29 15.83 5.88 -5.44
CA HIS A 29 14.39 5.86 -5.18
C HIS A 29 13.98 7.18 -4.56
N PHE A 30 13.50 8.09 -5.38
CA PHE A 30 13.21 9.46 -4.97
C PHE A 30 11.76 9.64 -4.56
N ALA A 31 11.54 10.51 -3.58
CA ALA A 31 10.22 11.01 -3.19
C ALA A 31 10.37 12.46 -2.75
N THR A 32 9.43 13.32 -3.17
CA THR A 32 9.34 14.67 -2.64
C THR A 32 8.22 14.78 -1.61
N PRO A 33 8.35 15.64 -0.60
CA PRO A 33 7.25 15.85 0.33
C PRO A 33 5.98 16.31 -0.38
N MET A 34 4.86 15.65 -0.11
CA MET A 34 3.52 16.06 -0.55
C MET A 34 2.68 16.57 0.61
N ILE A 35 3.07 16.18 1.84
CA ILE A 35 2.42 16.60 3.08
C ILE A 35 3.48 17.10 4.07
N ASP A 36 3.05 17.94 4.99
CA ASP A 36 3.78 18.19 6.22
C ASP A 36 3.59 16.99 7.14
N SER A 37 4.65 16.22 7.36
CA SER A 37 4.60 14.97 8.14
C SER A 37 4.24 15.19 9.61
N SER A 38 4.35 16.43 10.13
CA SER A 38 4.01 16.75 11.52
C SER A 38 2.51 16.84 11.77
N ASN A 39 1.71 17.16 10.75
CA ASN A 39 0.27 17.39 10.87
C ASN A 39 -0.59 16.75 9.78
N GLY A 40 0.02 16.12 8.76
CA GLY A 40 -0.66 15.48 7.64
C GLY A 40 -1.26 16.44 6.60
N VAL A 41 -1.02 17.73 6.71
CA VAL A 41 -1.60 18.73 5.82
C VAL A 41 -0.87 18.75 4.49
N TRP A 42 -1.64 18.81 3.39
CA TRP A 42 -1.09 18.94 2.04
C TRP A 42 -0.30 20.24 1.87
N ILE A 43 0.95 20.11 1.45
CA ILE A 43 1.77 21.26 1.01
C ILE A 43 1.35 21.68 -0.41
N ASN A 44 1.76 22.88 -0.81
CA ASN A 44 1.52 23.36 -2.16
C ASN A 44 2.45 22.63 -3.15
N GLN A 45 1.91 21.66 -3.87
CA GLN A 45 2.65 20.87 -4.86
C GLN A 45 3.06 21.69 -6.10
N MET A 46 2.49 22.87 -6.30
CA MET A 46 2.81 23.75 -7.43
C MET A 46 4.09 24.57 -7.23
N ASP A 47 4.60 24.62 -5.99
CA ASP A 47 5.81 25.37 -5.64
C ASP A 47 7.10 24.54 -5.84
N GLN A 48 6.98 23.28 -6.27
CA GLN A 48 8.10 22.35 -6.42
C GLN A 48 7.93 21.38 -7.60
N TYR A 49 9.04 20.76 -8.01
CA TYR A 49 8.98 19.55 -8.83
C TYR A 49 8.61 18.36 -7.95
N ASN A 50 7.59 17.59 -8.35
CA ASN A 50 7.11 16.47 -7.60
C ASN A 50 7.65 15.15 -8.13
N SER A 51 8.20 14.32 -7.26
CA SER A 51 8.53 12.93 -7.52
C SER A 51 7.67 12.05 -6.61
N ALA A 52 6.81 11.25 -7.20
CA ALA A 52 6.08 10.22 -6.45
C ALA A 52 7.06 9.13 -6.01
N ALA A 53 6.93 8.64 -4.78
CA ALA A 53 7.85 7.63 -4.21
C ALA A 53 8.00 6.43 -5.14
N ASP A 54 9.22 6.15 -5.56
CA ASP A 54 9.51 5.11 -6.55
C ASP A 54 9.11 3.72 -6.05
N VAL A 55 8.71 2.87 -7.00
CA VAL A 55 8.37 1.47 -6.83
C VAL A 55 9.42 0.63 -7.56
N SER A 56 10.09 -0.28 -6.86
CA SER A 56 11.18 -1.09 -7.42
C SER A 56 10.70 -2.30 -8.22
N CYS A 57 9.47 -2.76 -8.01
CA CYS A 57 8.88 -3.83 -8.81
C CYS A 57 8.78 -3.39 -10.27
N THR A 58 9.24 -4.25 -11.18
CA THR A 58 9.33 -3.96 -12.62
C THR A 58 8.00 -3.43 -13.15
N ALA A 59 8.04 -2.25 -13.79
CA ALA A 59 6.89 -1.51 -14.31
C ALA A 59 5.81 -1.10 -13.27
N GLY A 60 6.04 -1.29 -11.97
CA GLY A 60 5.05 -1.02 -10.91
C GLY A 60 4.56 0.43 -10.85
N GLN A 61 5.37 1.39 -11.31
CA GLN A 61 5.01 2.82 -11.38
C GLN A 61 3.97 3.14 -12.47
N MET A 62 3.78 2.25 -13.45
CA MET A 62 2.94 2.53 -14.62
C MET A 62 1.46 2.73 -14.26
N ALA A 63 0.91 1.86 -13.42
CA ALA A 63 -0.50 1.95 -13.03
C ALA A 63 -0.80 3.29 -12.33
N ARG A 64 0.06 3.70 -11.38
CA ARG A 64 -0.08 4.97 -10.66
C ARG A 64 0.13 6.18 -11.58
N ALA A 65 1.03 6.10 -12.54
CA ALA A 65 1.28 7.19 -13.49
C ALA A 65 0.01 7.58 -14.27
N LEU A 66 -0.81 6.59 -14.63
CA LEU A 66 -2.13 6.84 -15.23
C LEU A 66 -3.00 7.73 -14.32
N GLY A 67 -3.04 7.41 -13.02
CA GLY A 67 -3.83 8.16 -12.03
C GLY A 67 -3.32 9.57 -11.80
N LEU A 68 -2.00 9.75 -11.73
CA LEU A 68 -1.37 11.07 -11.61
C LEU A 68 -1.71 11.96 -12.81
N ALA A 69 -1.66 11.41 -14.03
CA ALA A 69 -2.06 12.12 -15.25
C ALA A 69 -3.57 12.39 -15.27
N PHE A 70 -4.39 11.41 -14.87
CA PHE A 70 -5.83 11.56 -14.86
C PHE A 70 -6.32 12.63 -13.88
N ALA A 71 -5.62 12.83 -12.76
CA ALA A 71 -5.90 13.93 -11.84
C ALA A 71 -5.81 15.31 -12.53
N SER A 72 -4.79 15.54 -13.39
CA SER A 72 -4.68 16.78 -14.17
C SER A 72 -5.90 16.99 -15.06
N LYS A 73 -6.39 15.93 -15.74
CA LYS A 73 -7.62 16.00 -16.52
C LYS A 73 -8.82 16.39 -15.64
N LYS A 74 -8.98 15.79 -14.47
CA LYS A 74 -10.06 16.12 -13.54
C LYS A 74 -9.96 17.54 -13.00
N TYR A 75 -8.77 18.04 -12.73
CA TYR A 75 -8.54 19.44 -12.37
C TYR A 75 -8.85 20.42 -13.50
N ARG A 76 -8.76 20.00 -14.76
CA ARG A 76 -9.14 20.84 -15.92
C ARG A 76 -10.65 21.00 -16.04
N THR A 77 -11.40 19.93 -15.81
CA THR A 77 -12.86 19.85 -16.06
C THR A 77 -13.73 20.12 -14.83
N ASN A 78 -13.19 19.97 -13.61
CA ASN A 78 -13.96 20.06 -12.38
C ASN A 78 -13.55 21.24 -11.49
N SER A 79 -14.52 21.79 -10.76
CA SER A 79 -14.27 22.69 -9.64
C SER A 79 -14.06 21.87 -8.37
N VAL A 80 -12.81 21.79 -7.91
CA VAL A 80 -12.39 21.03 -6.72
C VAL A 80 -11.85 22.00 -5.67
N PRO A 81 -12.17 21.83 -4.38
CA PRO A 81 -11.56 22.61 -3.30
C PRO A 81 -10.02 22.52 -3.32
N ASP A 82 -9.36 23.57 -2.85
CA ASP A 82 -7.89 23.65 -2.76
C ASP A 82 -7.13 23.35 -4.06
N LYS A 83 -7.81 23.41 -5.21
CA LYS A 83 -7.27 23.11 -6.54
C LYS A 83 -5.89 23.74 -6.76
N ASN A 84 -5.70 24.98 -6.32
CA ASN A 84 -4.47 25.74 -6.55
C ASN A 84 -3.23 25.14 -5.87
N LYS A 85 -3.39 24.27 -4.86
CA LYS A 85 -2.28 23.53 -4.26
C LYS A 85 -1.79 22.38 -5.14
N PHE A 86 -2.63 21.90 -6.06
CA PHE A 86 -2.37 20.67 -6.82
C PHE A 86 -2.28 20.89 -8.31
N SER A 87 -2.82 22.00 -8.83
CA SER A 87 -2.94 22.16 -10.27
C SER A 87 -3.05 23.63 -10.72
N THR A 88 -2.38 23.93 -11.83
CA THR A 88 -2.57 25.14 -12.61
C THR A 88 -3.31 24.80 -13.90
N LYS A 89 -4.63 24.93 -13.88
CA LYS A 89 -5.52 24.66 -15.02
C LYS A 89 -5.47 23.22 -15.57
N GLY A 90 -4.97 22.25 -14.81
CA GLY A 90 -4.79 20.87 -15.26
C GLY A 90 -3.66 20.69 -16.28
N ASN A 91 -2.63 21.51 -16.22
CA ASN A 91 -1.53 21.50 -17.19
C ASN A 91 -0.34 20.63 -16.76
N GLU A 92 -0.40 19.97 -15.60
CA GLU A 92 0.68 19.13 -15.10
C GLU A 92 0.74 17.85 -15.93
N VAL A 93 1.94 17.53 -16.41
CA VAL A 93 2.25 16.30 -17.12
C VAL A 93 2.79 15.28 -16.11
N CYS A 94 2.27 14.07 -16.14
CA CYS A 94 2.93 12.95 -15.51
C CYS A 94 3.98 12.40 -16.47
N PHE A 95 5.26 12.60 -16.12
CA PHE A 95 6.39 12.06 -16.86
C PHE A 95 6.87 10.79 -16.13
N VAL A 96 6.90 9.67 -16.81
CA VAL A 96 7.33 8.38 -16.26
C VAL A 96 8.43 7.78 -17.12
N THR A 97 9.48 7.27 -16.49
CA THR A 97 10.56 6.54 -17.16
C THR A 97 10.43 5.04 -16.90
N ILE A 98 10.78 4.25 -17.90
CA ILE A 98 10.76 2.79 -17.84
C ILE A 98 11.84 2.23 -18.76
N GLY A 99 12.51 1.15 -18.33
CA GLY A 99 13.42 0.40 -19.20
C GLY A 99 12.66 -0.39 -20.26
N GLU A 100 13.26 -0.59 -21.41
CA GLU A 100 12.66 -1.33 -22.53
C GLU A 100 12.20 -2.73 -22.09
N ALA A 101 13.04 -3.51 -21.44
CA ALA A 101 12.69 -4.85 -20.99
C ALA A 101 11.50 -4.85 -20.01
N SER A 102 11.33 -3.82 -19.20
CA SER A 102 10.20 -3.66 -18.29
C SER A 102 8.87 -3.45 -19.01
N THR A 103 8.88 -3.08 -20.29
CA THR A 103 7.67 -2.97 -21.11
C THR A 103 7.02 -4.31 -21.41
N SER A 104 7.70 -5.42 -21.12
CA SER A 104 7.13 -6.78 -21.23
C SER A 104 6.05 -7.07 -20.18
N GLU A 105 5.99 -6.30 -19.09
CA GLU A 105 5.00 -6.46 -18.05
C GLU A 105 3.60 -6.05 -18.52
N GLY A 106 2.58 -6.85 -18.16
CA GLY A 106 1.20 -6.60 -18.57
C GLY A 106 0.66 -5.23 -18.17
N VAL A 107 1.07 -4.71 -17.01
CA VAL A 107 0.65 -3.39 -16.51
C VAL A 107 1.09 -2.25 -17.43
N PHE A 108 2.21 -2.38 -18.14
CA PHE A 108 2.63 -1.40 -19.14
C PHE A 108 1.61 -1.31 -20.30
N TRP A 109 1.23 -2.46 -20.87
CA TRP A 109 0.26 -2.54 -21.97
C TRP A 109 -1.12 -2.03 -21.56
N GLU A 110 -1.55 -2.42 -20.38
CA GLU A 110 -2.82 -1.95 -19.81
C GLU A 110 -2.81 -0.43 -19.62
N THR A 111 -1.72 0.13 -19.09
CA THR A 111 -1.54 1.58 -18.91
C THR A 111 -1.54 2.33 -20.24
N MET A 112 -0.82 1.83 -21.25
CA MET A 112 -0.76 2.48 -22.57
C MET A 112 -2.14 2.49 -23.23
N ASN A 113 -2.85 1.36 -23.23
CA ASN A 113 -4.22 1.28 -23.75
C ASN A 113 -5.18 2.20 -22.97
N ALA A 114 -5.13 2.17 -21.64
CA ALA A 114 -5.97 3.02 -20.80
C ALA A 114 -5.69 4.51 -21.03
N SER A 115 -4.42 4.90 -21.18
CA SER A 115 -4.05 6.29 -21.47
C SER A 115 -4.58 6.79 -22.81
N ALA A 116 -4.52 5.91 -23.84
CA ALA A 116 -5.06 6.19 -25.16
C ALA A 116 -6.59 6.40 -25.12
N VAL A 117 -7.33 5.55 -24.38
CA VAL A 117 -8.78 5.68 -24.20
C VAL A 117 -9.14 6.92 -23.40
N LEU A 118 -8.42 7.18 -22.30
CA LEU A 118 -8.76 8.26 -21.38
C LEU A 118 -8.26 9.64 -21.86
N GLN A 119 -7.34 9.71 -22.81
CA GLN A 119 -6.71 10.96 -23.27
C GLN A 119 -6.28 11.83 -22.09
N VAL A 120 -5.14 11.44 -21.47
CA VAL A 120 -4.58 12.04 -20.26
C VAL A 120 -3.17 12.56 -20.49
N PRO A 121 -2.68 13.58 -19.75
CA PRO A 121 -1.35 14.12 -19.93
C PRO A 121 -0.26 13.19 -19.35
N LEU A 122 -0.11 12.01 -19.95
CA LEU A 122 0.88 10.99 -19.62
C LEU A 122 1.99 10.97 -20.68
N ALA A 123 3.23 11.17 -20.25
CA ALA A 123 4.42 11.05 -21.07
C ALA A 123 5.26 9.86 -20.58
N VAL A 124 5.33 8.80 -21.38
CA VAL A 124 6.10 7.59 -21.07
C VAL A 124 7.40 7.61 -21.86
N SER A 125 8.53 7.63 -21.16
CA SER A 125 9.86 7.58 -21.77
C SER A 125 10.47 6.20 -21.56
N VAL A 126 10.60 5.43 -22.65
CA VAL A 126 11.20 4.09 -22.66
C VAL A 126 12.67 4.21 -23.03
N TRP A 127 13.55 3.77 -22.14
CA TRP A 127 14.99 3.78 -22.35
C TRP A 127 15.45 2.39 -22.77
N ASP A 128 15.86 2.28 -24.02
CA ASP A 128 16.15 1.01 -24.70
C ASP A 128 17.67 0.86 -24.91
N ASP A 129 18.27 -0.05 -24.12
CA ASP A 129 19.65 -0.49 -24.28
C ASP A 129 19.75 -1.86 -24.98
N GLY A 130 18.60 -2.43 -25.39
CA GLY A 130 18.50 -3.70 -26.08
C GLY A 130 18.57 -4.94 -25.18
N TYR A 131 18.58 -4.77 -23.83
CA TYR A 131 18.72 -5.88 -22.90
C TYR A 131 17.91 -5.70 -21.62
N GLY A 132 17.34 -6.81 -21.12
CA GLY A 132 16.83 -6.94 -19.74
C GLY A 132 17.85 -7.69 -18.88
N ILE A 133 18.82 -7.00 -18.29
CA ILE A 133 20.05 -7.56 -17.75
C ILE A 133 20.83 -8.27 -18.84
N SER A 134 20.59 -9.58 -19.04
CA SER A 134 21.26 -10.41 -20.06
C SER A 134 20.34 -10.88 -21.20
N VAL A 135 19.02 -10.68 -21.05
CA VAL A 135 18.03 -11.14 -22.02
C VAL A 135 17.87 -10.10 -23.14
N PRO A 136 18.15 -10.45 -24.40
CA PRO A 136 18.07 -9.50 -25.50
C PRO A 136 16.62 -9.12 -25.82
N VAL A 137 16.44 -7.91 -26.37
CA VAL A 137 15.13 -7.33 -26.76
C VAL A 137 14.31 -8.26 -27.67
N THR A 138 14.95 -9.08 -28.50
CA THR A 138 14.30 -10.04 -29.39
C THR A 138 13.51 -11.13 -28.67
N LEU A 139 13.78 -11.36 -27.37
CA LEU A 139 13.03 -12.26 -26.50
C LEU A 139 12.05 -11.52 -25.59
N GLN A 140 12.06 -10.20 -25.59
CA GLN A 140 11.24 -9.35 -24.73
C GLN A 140 10.04 -8.76 -25.48
N THR A 141 10.30 -8.17 -26.64
CA THR A 141 9.35 -7.29 -27.32
C THR A 141 9.14 -7.74 -28.77
N ALA A 142 7.89 -7.86 -29.19
CA ALA A 142 7.54 -8.14 -30.59
C ALA A 142 8.19 -7.11 -31.52
N LYS A 143 8.68 -7.56 -32.68
CA LYS A 143 9.45 -6.77 -33.63
C LYS A 143 10.77 -6.21 -33.08
N ALA A 144 11.18 -6.61 -31.88
CA ALA A 144 12.32 -6.06 -31.15
C ALA A 144 12.29 -4.52 -31.05
N SER A 145 11.08 -3.93 -30.98
CA SER A 145 10.87 -2.48 -30.93
C SER A 145 9.52 -2.16 -30.31
N ILE A 146 9.54 -1.46 -29.17
CA ILE A 146 8.30 -1.10 -28.47
C ILE A 146 7.47 -0.07 -29.24
N SER A 147 8.10 0.87 -29.96
CA SER A 147 7.39 1.83 -30.80
C SER A 147 6.66 1.15 -31.95
N GLU A 148 7.28 0.16 -32.59
CA GLU A 148 6.62 -0.63 -33.65
C GLU A 148 5.55 -1.57 -33.12
N ALA A 149 5.75 -2.12 -31.92
CA ALA A 149 4.75 -2.98 -31.28
C ALA A 149 3.48 -2.21 -30.89
N LEU A 150 3.62 -0.93 -30.50
CA LEU A 150 2.52 -0.04 -30.13
C LEU A 150 1.96 0.79 -31.31
N ALA A 151 2.43 0.62 -32.52
CA ALA A 151 2.00 1.42 -33.67
C ALA A 151 0.46 1.40 -33.88
N GLY A 152 -0.21 0.31 -33.50
CA GLY A 152 -1.68 0.21 -33.54
C GLY A 152 -2.43 1.09 -32.55
N LEU A 153 -1.75 1.66 -31.57
CA LEU A 153 -2.33 2.63 -30.60
C LEU A 153 -2.07 4.08 -31.01
N GLN A 154 -1.31 4.32 -32.08
CA GLN A 154 -1.02 5.69 -32.53
C GLN A 154 -2.27 6.40 -32.99
N ALA A 155 -2.42 7.66 -32.55
CA ALA A 155 -3.52 8.51 -32.97
C ALA A 155 -3.44 8.78 -34.50
N ASP A 156 -4.60 8.78 -35.13
CA ASP A 156 -4.76 9.18 -36.54
C ASP A 156 -5.80 10.32 -36.68
N GLU A 157 -6.13 10.67 -37.91
CA GLU A 157 -7.07 11.77 -38.19
C GLU A 157 -8.51 11.48 -37.69
N ASN A 158 -8.87 10.23 -37.47
CA ASN A 158 -10.22 9.80 -37.13
C ASN A 158 -10.38 9.26 -35.72
N GLN A 159 -9.26 8.83 -35.08
CA GLN A 159 -9.29 8.14 -33.82
C GLN A 159 -8.27 8.72 -32.83
N PRO A 160 -8.71 8.97 -31.57
CA PRO A 160 -7.78 9.32 -30.51
C PRO A 160 -6.83 8.14 -30.21
N GLY A 161 -5.62 8.46 -29.79
CA GLY A 161 -4.60 7.46 -29.47
C GLY A 161 -3.44 8.12 -28.74
N ILE A 162 -2.26 7.51 -28.86
CA ILE A 162 -1.02 8.07 -28.32
C ILE A 162 -0.18 8.71 -29.43
N GLN A 163 0.72 9.62 -29.06
CA GLN A 163 1.82 10.02 -29.95
C GLN A 163 3.02 9.12 -29.72
N ILE A 164 3.73 8.75 -30.79
CA ILE A 164 4.95 7.95 -30.70
C ILE A 164 6.11 8.76 -31.29
N TYR A 165 7.12 8.99 -30.46
CA TYR A 165 8.37 9.66 -30.82
C TYR A 165 9.52 8.66 -30.64
N ALA A 166 10.53 8.73 -31.53
CA ALA A 166 11.74 7.92 -31.41
C ALA A 166 12.97 8.77 -31.67
N ALA A 167 14.01 8.58 -30.85
CA ALA A 167 15.32 9.22 -31.02
C ALA A 167 16.41 8.30 -30.46
N LYS A 168 17.66 8.54 -30.90
CA LYS A 168 18.82 7.87 -30.31
C LYS A 168 19.25 8.58 -29.03
N ALA A 169 19.66 7.81 -28.00
CA ALA A 169 20.05 8.36 -26.72
C ALA A 169 21.28 9.29 -26.77
N TRP A 170 22.13 9.11 -27.76
CA TRP A 170 23.33 9.92 -27.99
C TRP A 170 23.09 11.14 -28.88
N ASP A 171 21.91 11.29 -29.51
CA ASP A 171 21.53 12.44 -30.33
C ASP A 171 20.82 13.51 -29.49
N TYR A 172 21.62 14.32 -28.81
CA TYR A 172 21.10 15.30 -27.85
C TYR A 172 20.17 16.35 -28.50
N ALA A 173 20.48 16.84 -29.69
CA ALA A 173 19.66 17.85 -30.37
C ALA A 173 18.26 17.28 -30.68
N ASN A 174 18.19 16.08 -31.26
CA ASN A 174 16.94 15.43 -31.58
C ASN A 174 16.14 15.06 -30.29
N LEU A 175 16.83 14.65 -29.21
CA LEU A 175 16.17 14.44 -27.91
C LEU A 175 15.46 15.71 -27.42
N VAL A 176 16.10 16.86 -27.49
CA VAL A 176 15.48 18.14 -27.09
C VAL A 176 14.25 18.43 -27.94
N ASP A 177 14.34 18.27 -29.25
CA ASP A 177 13.25 18.56 -30.19
C ASP A 177 12.03 17.68 -29.97
N ILE A 178 12.22 16.34 -29.85
CA ILE A 178 11.10 15.43 -29.62
C ILE A 178 10.46 15.61 -28.26
N TYR A 179 11.26 15.83 -27.20
CA TYR A 179 10.68 16.06 -25.88
C TYR A 179 9.94 17.40 -25.81
N GLN A 180 10.49 18.47 -26.38
CA GLN A 180 9.83 19.76 -26.39
C GLN A 180 8.48 19.68 -27.13
N SER A 181 8.47 19.19 -28.38
CA SER A 181 7.27 19.10 -29.19
C SER A 181 6.25 18.13 -28.60
N GLY A 182 6.70 16.98 -28.09
CA GLY A 182 5.83 15.97 -27.54
C GLY A 182 5.21 16.39 -26.21
N ILE A 183 6.00 16.93 -25.28
CA ILE A 183 5.50 17.39 -23.97
C ILE A 183 4.55 18.58 -24.12
N ASP A 184 4.76 19.45 -25.10
CA ASP A 184 3.84 20.56 -25.39
C ASP A 184 2.45 20.04 -25.79
N LYS A 185 2.37 19.00 -26.64
CA LYS A 185 1.11 18.34 -26.99
C LYS A 185 0.48 17.62 -25.79
N VAL A 186 1.26 16.83 -25.06
CA VAL A 186 0.80 16.14 -23.86
C VAL A 186 0.18 17.14 -22.87
N ARG A 187 0.84 18.27 -22.64
CA ARG A 187 0.41 19.30 -21.71
C ARG A 187 -0.87 20.03 -22.18
N ASN A 188 -0.85 20.48 -23.42
CA ASN A 188 -1.90 21.38 -23.93
C ASN A 188 -3.13 20.62 -24.38
N GLU A 189 -2.95 19.46 -25.03
CA GLU A 189 -4.02 18.66 -25.64
C GLU A 189 -4.46 17.48 -24.78
N HIS A 190 -3.70 17.11 -23.73
CA HIS A 190 -3.88 15.88 -22.94
C HIS A 190 -3.77 14.61 -23.81
N GLN A 191 -3.01 14.68 -24.89
CA GLN A 191 -2.73 13.52 -25.73
C GLN A 191 -1.52 12.78 -25.18
N PRO A 192 -1.67 11.52 -24.73
CA PRO A 192 -0.55 10.77 -24.17
C PRO A 192 0.53 10.48 -25.22
N ALA A 193 1.79 10.38 -24.76
CA ALA A 193 2.92 10.14 -25.64
C ALA A 193 3.85 9.04 -25.13
N LEU A 194 4.39 8.28 -26.08
CA LEU A 194 5.52 7.37 -25.89
C LEU A 194 6.76 8.00 -26.52
N PHE A 195 7.84 8.10 -25.74
CA PHE A 195 9.17 8.49 -26.21
C PHE A 195 10.07 7.25 -26.17
N HIS A 196 10.36 6.66 -27.32
CA HIS A 196 11.24 5.50 -27.43
C HIS A 196 12.68 5.98 -27.66
N ILE A 197 13.47 5.97 -26.58
CA ILE A 197 14.86 6.39 -26.60
C ILE A 197 15.74 5.18 -26.84
N GLN A 198 16.17 5.03 -28.07
CA GLN A 198 16.90 3.88 -28.58
C GLN A 198 18.41 4.01 -28.36
N GLU A 199 19.09 2.87 -28.38
CA GLU A 199 20.54 2.82 -28.29
C GLU A 199 21.11 3.50 -27.02
N CYS A 200 20.40 3.34 -25.90
CA CYS A 200 20.95 3.70 -24.60
C CYS A 200 22.18 2.86 -24.30
N THR A 201 23.19 3.47 -23.68
CA THR A 201 24.42 2.78 -23.30
C THR A 201 24.54 2.64 -21.80
N GLN A 202 25.07 1.51 -21.35
CA GLN A 202 25.37 1.23 -19.94
C GLN A 202 26.84 0.81 -19.77
N PRO A 203 27.81 1.74 -19.84
CA PRO A 203 29.24 1.40 -19.81
C PRO A 203 29.70 0.64 -18.54
N GLN A 204 28.97 0.77 -17.44
CA GLN A 204 29.22 0.04 -16.18
C GLN A 204 28.41 -1.28 -16.06
N GLY A 205 27.59 -1.61 -17.05
CA GLY A 205 26.63 -2.70 -17.00
C GLY A 205 25.38 -2.38 -16.16
N HIS A 206 24.42 -3.31 -16.13
CA HIS A 206 23.12 -3.10 -15.48
C HIS A 206 23.22 -3.06 -13.95
N SER A 207 23.96 -4.01 -13.36
CA SER A 207 24.07 -4.16 -11.91
C SER A 207 25.28 -5.03 -11.52
N THR A 208 25.52 -5.14 -10.21
CA THR A 208 26.56 -6.03 -9.66
C THR A 208 26.22 -7.53 -9.80
N SER A 209 25.01 -7.89 -10.19
CA SER A 209 24.58 -9.29 -10.34
C SER A 209 25.22 -10.04 -11.53
N GLY A 210 25.88 -9.34 -12.42
CA GLY A 210 26.64 -9.93 -13.52
C GLY A 210 27.38 -8.91 -14.35
N SER A 211 28.62 -9.23 -14.67
CA SER A 211 29.42 -8.44 -15.60
C SER A 211 28.83 -8.55 -17.01
N HIS A 212 28.68 -7.44 -17.71
CA HIS A 212 28.07 -7.38 -19.04
C HIS A 212 28.95 -8.07 -20.12
N GLU A 213 30.25 -8.25 -19.87
CA GLU A 213 31.17 -9.03 -20.71
C GLU A 213 30.76 -10.51 -20.81
N ARG A 214 29.89 -10.99 -19.92
CA ARG A 214 29.39 -12.38 -19.94
C ARG A 214 28.30 -12.62 -21.00
N TYR A 215 27.64 -11.59 -21.49
CA TYR A 215 26.51 -11.71 -22.41
C TYR A 215 26.53 -10.75 -23.59
N LYS A 216 27.34 -9.67 -23.54
CA LYS A 216 27.53 -8.76 -24.66
C LYS A 216 28.82 -9.14 -25.43
N SER A 217 28.81 -9.01 -26.76
CA SER A 217 30.01 -9.25 -27.56
C SER A 217 31.04 -8.13 -27.37
N ALA A 218 32.29 -8.40 -27.71
CA ALA A 218 33.37 -7.40 -27.64
C ALA A 218 33.08 -6.18 -28.52
N GLU A 219 32.48 -6.40 -29.71
CA GLU A 219 32.06 -5.35 -30.64
C GLU A 219 30.96 -4.47 -30.02
N ARG A 220 29.97 -5.10 -29.37
CA ARG A 220 28.91 -4.36 -28.66
C ARG A 220 29.48 -3.51 -27.53
N LEU A 221 30.38 -4.04 -26.75
CA LEU A 221 31.02 -3.29 -25.65
C LEU A 221 31.90 -2.14 -26.16
N ALA A 222 32.61 -2.33 -27.26
CA ALA A 222 33.38 -1.27 -27.90
C ALA A 222 32.46 -0.14 -28.41
N TRP A 223 31.35 -0.52 -29.06
CA TRP A 223 30.32 0.43 -29.51
C TRP A 223 29.68 1.20 -28.35
N GLU A 224 29.29 0.54 -27.24
CA GLU A 224 28.71 1.21 -26.08
C GLU A 224 29.67 2.24 -25.45
N LYS A 225 30.97 1.95 -25.48
CA LYS A 225 31.98 2.89 -25.00
C LYS A 225 32.16 4.08 -25.93
N GLU A 226 32.09 3.84 -27.25
CA GLU A 226 32.19 4.91 -28.27
C GLU A 226 30.96 5.82 -28.24
N MET A 227 29.75 5.18 -28.12
CA MET A 227 28.47 5.89 -28.14
C MET A 227 27.96 6.26 -26.74
N ASP A 228 28.85 6.25 -25.74
CA ASP A 228 28.50 6.73 -24.39
C ASP A 228 27.88 8.14 -24.48
N CYS A 229 26.70 8.29 -23.86
CA CYS A 229 25.90 9.51 -24.03
C CYS A 229 26.64 10.76 -23.50
N ILE A 230 27.47 10.63 -22.46
CA ILE A 230 28.26 11.74 -21.92
C ILE A 230 29.40 12.09 -22.90
N ALA A 231 30.09 11.09 -23.41
CA ALA A 231 31.16 11.28 -24.39
C ALA A 231 30.63 11.85 -25.70
N SER A 232 29.47 11.38 -26.16
CA SER A 232 28.81 11.92 -27.36
C SER A 232 28.37 13.37 -27.20
N MET A 233 27.82 13.72 -26.03
CA MET A 233 27.45 15.10 -25.67
C MET A 233 28.69 16.02 -25.65
N GLU A 234 29.77 15.56 -25.03
CA GLU A 234 31.04 16.30 -24.99
C GLU A 234 31.57 16.61 -26.41
N LYS A 235 31.58 15.57 -27.26
CA LYS A 235 32.00 15.73 -28.64
C LYS A 235 31.10 16.71 -29.39
N TRP A 236 29.80 16.56 -29.29
CA TRP A 236 28.82 17.45 -29.93
C TRP A 236 28.98 18.89 -29.47
N MET A 237 29.18 19.15 -28.16
CA MET A 237 29.42 20.51 -27.66
C MET A 237 30.68 21.17 -28.26
N MET A 238 31.74 20.37 -28.47
CA MET A 238 32.96 20.88 -29.09
C MET A 238 32.80 21.13 -30.59
N ASP A 239 32.17 20.17 -31.29
CA ASP A 239 31.96 20.25 -32.74
C ASP A 239 31.06 21.44 -33.13
N GLU A 240 30.02 21.72 -32.32
CA GLU A 240 29.12 22.87 -32.52
C GLU A 240 29.64 24.18 -31.91
N GLY A 241 30.80 24.16 -31.28
CA GLY A 241 31.44 25.37 -30.72
C GLY A 241 30.79 25.90 -29.44
N PHE A 242 29.96 25.09 -28.74
CA PHE A 242 29.36 25.48 -27.47
C PHE A 242 30.37 25.50 -26.32
N ALA A 243 31.42 24.68 -26.38
CA ALA A 243 32.46 24.63 -25.38
C ALA A 243 33.82 24.22 -25.97
N THR A 244 34.87 24.72 -25.36
CA THR A 244 36.25 24.31 -25.64
C THR A 244 36.67 23.11 -24.83
N SER A 245 37.69 22.38 -25.27
CA SER A 245 38.25 21.23 -24.50
C SER A 245 38.69 21.65 -23.10
N GLN A 246 39.17 22.87 -22.90
CA GLN A 246 39.58 23.40 -21.60
C GLN A 246 38.38 23.62 -20.67
N GLU A 247 37.29 24.16 -21.20
CA GLU A 247 36.05 24.34 -20.42
C GLU A 247 35.43 23.00 -20.00
N ILE A 248 35.41 22.02 -20.89
CA ILE A 248 34.93 20.67 -20.57
C ILE A 248 35.81 20.05 -19.49
N LEU A 249 37.13 20.14 -19.60
CA LEU A 249 38.04 19.63 -18.58
C LEU A 249 37.78 20.29 -17.21
N ARG A 250 37.63 21.63 -17.20
CA ARG A 250 37.29 22.38 -15.98
C ARG A 250 35.97 21.88 -15.36
N ILE A 251 34.91 21.74 -16.16
CA ILE A 251 33.61 21.20 -15.67
C ILE A 251 33.77 19.83 -15.04
N LYS A 252 34.52 18.93 -15.67
CA LYS A 252 34.78 17.58 -15.12
C LYS A 252 35.53 17.63 -13.80
N GLU A 253 36.52 18.47 -13.66
CA GLU A 253 37.31 18.62 -12.41
C GLU A 253 36.46 19.23 -11.29
N GLU A 254 35.68 20.25 -11.60
CA GLU A 254 34.73 20.85 -10.65
C GLU A 254 33.68 19.85 -10.17
N ALA A 255 33.08 19.06 -11.08
CA ALA A 255 32.09 18.03 -10.74
C ALA A 255 32.71 16.95 -9.81
N LYS A 256 33.91 16.47 -10.14
CA LYS A 256 34.63 15.50 -9.27
C LYS A 256 34.91 16.06 -7.87
N ALA A 257 35.33 17.33 -7.80
CA ALA A 257 35.59 18.00 -6.54
C ALA A 257 34.31 18.16 -5.70
N GLN A 258 33.19 18.52 -6.35
CA GLN A 258 31.88 18.62 -5.67
C GLN A 258 31.42 17.27 -5.12
N VAL A 259 31.49 16.19 -5.92
CA VAL A 259 31.12 14.83 -5.47
C VAL A 259 31.99 14.38 -4.31
N LYS A 260 33.31 14.62 -4.37
CA LYS A 260 34.22 14.28 -3.28
C LYS A 260 33.84 15.00 -1.98
N LYS A 261 33.59 16.32 -2.06
CA LYS A 261 33.16 17.11 -0.89
C LYS A 261 31.83 16.63 -0.33
N ALA A 262 30.86 16.34 -1.21
CA ALA A 262 29.56 15.81 -0.81
C ALA A 262 29.66 14.45 -0.11
N LYS A 263 30.55 13.55 -0.61
CA LYS A 263 30.84 12.26 0.01
C LYS A 263 31.40 12.41 1.43
N GLU A 264 32.38 13.28 1.60
CA GLU A 264 33.00 13.52 2.92
C GLU A 264 31.99 14.11 3.90
N SER A 265 31.14 15.05 3.43
CA SER A 265 30.07 15.66 4.23
C SER A 265 29.02 14.63 4.64
N ALA A 266 28.45 13.87 3.70
CA ALA A 266 27.43 12.87 3.97
C ALA A 266 27.94 11.79 4.93
N TRP A 267 29.17 11.29 4.71
CA TRP A 267 29.78 10.31 5.61
C TRP A 267 29.98 10.83 7.04
N LYS A 268 30.44 12.07 7.16
CA LYS A 268 30.62 12.70 8.48
C LYS A 268 29.30 12.82 9.21
N LYS A 269 28.25 13.29 8.54
CA LYS A 269 26.91 13.44 9.10
C LYS A 269 26.30 12.11 9.53
N LEU A 270 26.42 11.08 8.70
CA LEU A 270 25.99 9.73 9.04
C LEU A 270 26.69 9.22 10.31
N ARG A 271 28.02 9.40 10.40
CA ARG A 271 28.79 8.80 11.50
C ARG A 271 28.67 9.58 12.82
N GLU A 272 28.28 10.82 12.81
CA GLU A 272 28.21 11.63 14.04
C GLU A 272 27.30 11.03 15.13
N PRO A 273 26.02 10.67 14.89
CA PRO A 273 25.19 10.02 15.90
C PRO A 273 25.72 8.65 16.30
N PHE A 274 26.23 7.85 15.36
CA PHE A 274 26.76 6.52 15.65
C PHE A 274 28.02 6.57 16.53
N ASN A 275 28.89 7.55 16.32
CA ASN A 275 30.07 7.75 17.14
C ASN A 275 29.74 8.17 18.58
N LYS A 276 28.64 8.89 18.80
CA LYS A 276 28.17 9.21 20.16
C LYS A 276 27.74 7.93 20.89
N GLU A 277 26.97 7.09 20.22
CA GLU A 277 26.50 5.82 20.80
C GLU A 277 27.66 4.86 21.04
N LEU A 278 28.64 4.79 20.14
CA LEU A 278 29.86 4.00 20.29
C LEU A 278 30.63 4.43 21.55
N ALA A 279 30.86 5.74 21.71
CA ALA A 279 31.57 6.26 22.87
C ALA A 279 30.84 5.98 24.19
N ALA A 280 29.51 6.12 24.19
CA ALA A 280 28.69 5.80 25.35
C ALA A 280 28.80 4.32 25.74
N LEU A 281 28.71 3.41 24.76
CA LEU A 281 28.78 1.98 24.97
C LEU A 281 30.18 1.55 25.40
N GLU A 282 31.25 2.11 24.82
CA GLU A 282 32.65 1.85 25.25
C GLU A 282 32.85 2.19 26.73
N ASN A 283 32.34 3.35 27.17
CA ASN A 283 32.44 3.74 28.59
C ASN A 283 31.70 2.75 29.50
N ILE A 284 30.51 2.29 29.10
CA ILE A 284 29.76 1.28 29.87
C ILE A 284 30.55 -0.04 29.95
N PHE A 285 31.17 -0.49 28.86
CA PHE A 285 31.96 -1.72 28.85
C PHE A 285 33.22 -1.59 29.71
N ILE A 286 33.90 -0.43 29.71
CA ILE A 286 35.05 -0.15 30.56
C ILE A 286 34.68 -0.28 32.03
N GLU A 287 33.56 0.29 32.46
CA GLU A 287 33.09 0.18 33.84
C GLU A 287 32.70 -1.25 34.21
N LEU A 288 32.01 -1.97 33.30
CA LEU A 288 31.64 -3.37 33.53
C LEU A 288 32.84 -4.33 33.56
N ALA A 289 33.94 -4.00 32.88
CA ALA A 289 35.18 -4.78 32.90
C ALA A 289 35.84 -4.86 34.32
N LYS A 290 35.48 -3.90 35.20
CA LYS A 290 35.88 -3.96 36.61
C LYS A 290 35.15 -5.04 37.42
N HIS A 291 34.07 -5.60 36.87
CA HIS A 291 33.17 -6.54 37.55
C HIS A 291 33.09 -7.91 36.88
N THR A 292 33.46 -8.01 35.59
CA THR A 292 33.37 -9.27 34.83
C THR A 292 34.40 -9.31 33.69
N PRO A 293 35.17 -10.43 33.54
CA PRO A 293 36.14 -10.61 32.44
C PRO A 293 35.46 -10.63 31.05
N GLN A 294 34.20 -11.01 30.98
CA GLN A 294 33.42 -11.03 29.73
C GLN A 294 33.35 -9.63 29.11
N ALA A 295 33.25 -8.58 29.93
CA ALA A 295 33.23 -7.22 29.48
C ALA A 295 34.53 -6.76 28.80
N GLU A 296 35.68 -7.25 29.26
CA GLU A 296 36.99 -6.99 28.61
C GLU A 296 37.00 -7.58 27.19
N THR A 297 36.51 -8.81 27.06
CA THR A 297 36.44 -9.51 25.76
C THR A 297 35.53 -8.77 24.79
N VAL A 298 34.33 -8.38 25.24
CA VAL A 298 33.37 -7.68 24.39
C VAL A 298 33.85 -6.26 24.04
N LEU A 299 34.54 -5.57 24.94
CA LEU A 299 35.18 -4.28 24.68
C LEU A 299 36.26 -4.39 23.61
N LYS A 300 37.09 -5.45 23.68
CA LYS A 300 38.11 -5.73 22.66
C LYS A 300 37.45 -5.98 21.29
N ASN A 301 36.41 -6.77 21.28
CA ASN A 301 35.63 -7.02 20.03
C ASN A 301 35.04 -5.72 19.46
N LEU A 302 34.41 -4.88 20.29
CA LEU A 302 33.85 -3.60 19.85
C LEU A 302 34.94 -2.69 19.24
N LYS A 303 36.11 -2.61 19.87
CA LYS A 303 37.26 -1.83 19.37
C LYS A 303 37.89 -2.37 18.10
N SER A 304 37.67 -3.65 17.77
CA SER A 304 38.18 -4.26 16.54
C SER A 304 37.28 -3.97 15.33
N LEU A 305 36.04 -3.51 15.54
CA LEU A 305 35.11 -3.20 14.47
C LEU A 305 35.50 -1.87 13.81
N ILE A 306 35.48 -1.86 12.47
CA ILE A 306 35.69 -0.66 11.68
C ILE A 306 34.30 -0.06 11.37
N TYR A 307 33.98 1.12 11.90
CA TYR A 307 32.71 1.78 11.71
C TYR A 307 31.48 0.93 12.11
N PRO A 308 31.39 0.44 13.36
CA PRO A 308 30.29 -0.43 13.75
C PRO A 308 28.93 0.20 13.50
N SER A 309 27.98 -0.62 13.06
CA SER A 309 26.56 -0.27 13.00
C SER A 309 25.92 -0.28 14.38
N ILE A 310 24.76 0.36 14.52
CA ILE A 310 23.96 0.28 15.77
C ILE A 310 23.58 -1.17 16.08
N GLY A 311 23.26 -1.97 15.05
CA GLY A 311 22.93 -3.39 15.22
C GLY A 311 24.09 -4.22 15.80
N GLU A 312 25.33 -4.01 15.32
CA GLU A 312 26.51 -4.69 15.86
C GLU A 312 26.80 -4.27 17.30
N MET A 313 26.68 -2.99 17.59
CA MET A 313 26.81 -2.47 18.97
C MET A 313 25.76 -3.08 19.91
N LEU A 314 24.50 -3.13 19.47
CA LEU A 314 23.39 -3.71 20.23
C LEU A 314 23.56 -5.22 20.44
N HIS A 315 24.05 -5.93 19.43
CA HIS A 315 24.38 -7.35 19.55
C HIS A 315 25.39 -7.60 20.65
N LEU A 316 26.52 -6.87 20.66
CA LEU A 316 27.55 -6.98 21.69
C LEU A 316 27.01 -6.62 23.08
N ALA A 317 26.19 -5.57 23.18
CA ALA A 317 25.57 -5.15 24.43
C ALA A 317 24.63 -6.21 25.00
N LYS A 318 23.80 -6.82 24.16
CA LYS A 318 22.87 -7.90 24.56
C LYS A 318 23.63 -9.19 24.95
N SER A 319 24.70 -9.55 24.21
CA SER A 319 25.55 -10.68 24.55
C SER A 319 26.15 -10.48 25.94
N LEU A 320 26.79 -9.34 26.20
CA LEU A 320 27.39 -9.05 27.52
C LEU A 320 26.34 -9.07 28.63
N ARG A 321 25.16 -8.49 28.40
CA ARG A 321 24.07 -8.55 29.37
C ARG A 321 23.69 -10.00 29.72
N ASN A 322 23.56 -10.85 28.72
CA ASN A 322 23.16 -12.26 28.91
C ASN A 322 24.25 -13.05 29.66
N ASP A 323 25.52 -12.81 29.35
CA ASP A 323 26.67 -13.47 30.01
C ASP A 323 26.91 -12.96 31.46
N SER A 324 26.26 -11.84 31.81
CA SER A 324 26.47 -11.17 33.10
C SER A 324 25.22 -11.15 34.00
N LEU A 325 24.22 -12.01 33.76
CA LEU A 325 22.95 -12.03 34.51
C LEU A 325 23.13 -12.25 36.02
N SER A 326 24.24 -12.84 36.45
CA SER A 326 24.57 -13.05 37.87
C SER A 326 25.06 -11.79 38.60
N LEU A 327 25.37 -10.72 37.85
CA LEU A 327 25.78 -9.45 38.46
C LEU A 327 24.56 -8.72 39.07
N PRO A 328 24.81 -7.94 40.16
CA PRO A 328 23.77 -7.09 40.74
C PRO A 328 23.12 -6.17 39.71
N THR A 329 21.81 -5.99 39.82
CA THR A 329 21.02 -5.15 38.92
C THR A 329 21.58 -3.71 38.82
N ALA A 330 22.07 -3.13 39.91
CA ALA A 330 22.68 -1.81 39.90
C ALA A 330 23.88 -1.69 38.98
N ILE A 331 24.73 -2.74 38.90
CA ILE A 331 25.91 -2.78 38.03
C ILE A 331 25.53 -2.90 36.58
N LEU A 332 24.48 -3.66 36.27
CA LEU A 332 23.96 -3.83 34.89
C LEU A 332 23.04 -2.72 34.44
N SER A 333 22.57 -1.84 35.32
CA SER A 333 21.60 -0.79 35.01
C SER A 333 22.02 0.13 33.86
N PRO A 334 23.27 0.65 33.76
CA PRO A 334 23.69 1.48 32.64
C PRO A 334 23.59 0.75 31.29
N LEU A 335 24.01 -0.54 31.25
CA LEU A 335 23.92 -1.35 30.05
C LEU A 335 22.48 -1.60 29.61
N ARG A 336 21.60 -1.95 30.55
CA ARG A 336 20.17 -2.13 30.28
C ARG A 336 19.52 -0.84 29.81
N SER A 337 19.85 0.29 30.42
CA SER A 337 19.32 1.60 29.99
C SER A 337 19.76 1.95 28.58
N TRP A 338 21.02 1.69 28.21
CA TRP A 338 21.52 1.91 26.85
C TRP A 338 20.81 1.00 25.84
N ILE A 339 20.65 -0.30 26.15
CA ILE A 339 19.89 -1.23 25.31
C ILE A 339 18.46 -0.72 25.07
N SER A 340 17.74 -0.32 26.14
CA SER A 340 16.39 0.20 26.01
C SER A 340 16.32 1.52 25.22
N HIS A 341 17.34 2.39 25.37
CA HIS A 341 17.46 3.61 24.55
C HIS A 341 17.58 3.27 23.07
N ILE A 342 18.42 2.32 22.69
CA ILE A 342 18.58 1.90 21.30
C ILE A 342 17.33 1.19 20.75
N GLU A 343 16.67 0.36 21.57
CA GLU A 343 15.41 -0.28 21.16
C GLU A 343 14.29 0.75 20.93
N ASN A 344 14.18 1.78 21.77
CA ASN A 344 13.25 2.89 21.56
C ASN A 344 13.59 3.68 20.29
N TRP A 345 14.86 4.04 20.08
CA TRP A 345 15.32 4.66 18.85
C TRP A 345 14.96 3.84 17.61
N SER A 346 15.17 2.51 17.67
CA SER A 346 14.82 1.61 16.58
C SER A 346 13.31 1.64 16.27
N ASN A 347 12.49 1.61 17.32
CA ASN A 347 11.03 1.70 17.16
C ASN A 347 10.59 3.02 16.52
N GLU A 348 11.12 4.14 16.97
CA GLU A 348 10.82 5.46 16.43
C GLU A 348 11.33 5.65 14.99
N THR A 349 12.44 4.99 14.62
CA THR A 349 13.06 5.14 13.32
C THR A 349 12.45 4.21 12.27
N PHE A 350 12.23 2.93 12.60
CA PHE A 350 11.88 1.89 11.63
C PHE A 350 10.44 1.38 11.73
N HIS A 351 9.75 1.58 12.86
CA HIS A 351 8.41 1.05 13.10
C HIS A 351 7.32 2.13 13.14
N THR A 352 7.59 3.28 12.52
CA THR A 352 6.68 4.42 12.37
C THR A 352 6.25 4.59 10.90
N ASP A 353 5.33 5.52 10.64
CA ASP A 353 4.89 5.93 9.31
C ASP A 353 4.24 4.80 8.47
N LEU A 354 3.78 3.70 9.08
CA LEU A 354 2.97 2.71 8.36
C LEU A 354 1.55 3.23 8.13
N PHE A 355 0.99 3.87 9.14
CA PHE A 355 -0.29 4.58 9.12
C PHE A 355 -0.10 6.04 9.49
N SER A 356 -1.11 6.86 9.28
CA SER A 356 -1.10 8.26 9.70
C SER A 356 -1.07 8.40 11.23
N SER A 357 -0.35 9.41 11.69
CA SER A 357 -0.38 9.86 13.09
C SER A 357 -1.01 11.25 13.22
N SER A 358 -1.58 11.79 12.13
CA SER A 358 -2.20 13.12 12.12
C SER A 358 -3.54 13.15 12.88
N VAL A 359 -4.12 14.31 13.00
CA VAL A 359 -5.49 14.49 13.53
C VAL A 359 -6.55 13.85 12.63
N HIS A 360 -6.21 13.57 11.37
CA HIS A 360 -7.07 12.89 10.38
C HIS A 360 -6.74 11.41 10.24
N ALA A 361 -5.89 10.83 11.08
CA ALA A 361 -5.69 9.38 11.09
C ALA A 361 -7.03 8.66 11.33
N ALA A 362 -7.25 7.51 10.69
CA ALA A 362 -8.52 6.79 10.79
C ALA A 362 -8.93 6.47 12.23
N LEU A 363 -7.96 6.20 13.10
CA LEU A 363 -8.18 5.92 14.51
C LEU A 363 -8.57 7.16 15.35
N ASN A 364 -8.35 8.37 14.82
CA ASN A 364 -8.67 9.64 15.49
C ASN A 364 -10.01 10.23 15.05
N ILE A 365 -10.68 9.63 14.07
CA ILE A 365 -11.98 10.13 13.59
C ILE A 365 -13.04 9.94 14.69
N PRO A 366 -13.76 11.00 15.07
CA PRO A 366 -14.76 10.91 16.12
C PRO A 366 -15.86 9.91 15.80
N VAL A 367 -16.23 9.11 16.78
CA VAL A 367 -17.34 8.17 16.70
C VAL A 367 -18.67 8.89 16.84
N ILE A 368 -19.52 8.80 15.83
CA ILE A 368 -20.87 9.34 15.83
C ILE A 368 -21.84 8.17 15.61
N PRO A 369 -22.60 7.73 16.63
CA PRO A 369 -23.49 6.59 16.50
C PRO A 369 -24.63 6.87 15.51
N PRO A 370 -25.17 5.81 14.85
CA PRO A 370 -26.37 5.92 14.03
C PRO A 370 -27.58 6.29 14.92
N THR A 371 -28.46 7.13 14.40
CA THR A 371 -29.70 7.51 15.11
C THR A 371 -30.92 7.03 14.32
N TYR A 372 -31.93 6.56 15.05
CA TYR A 372 -33.18 6.06 14.47
C TYR A 372 -34.36 6.78 15.08
N GLY A 373 -35.45 6.92 14.31
CA GLY A 373 -36.70 7.45 14.83
C GLY A 373 -37.53 6.36 15.54
N ASP A 374 -38.61 6.75 16.21
CA ASP A 374 -39.52 5.84 16.90
C ASP A 374 -40.11 4.76 15.97
N LYS A 375 -40.21 5.04 14.69
CA LYS A 375 -40.63 4.11 13.64
C LYS A 375 -39.55 4.07 12.56
N PRO A 376 -38.56 3.19 12.68
CA PRO A 376 -37.50 3.06 11.68
C PRO A 376 -38.05 2.72 10.30
N VAL A 377 -37.52 3.37 9.27
CA VAL A 377 -37.81 3.05 7.88
C VAL A 377 -36.80 2.02 7.41
N PHE A 378 -37.26 0.95 6.78
CA PHE A 378 -36.42 -0.14 6.29
C PHE A 378 -36.20 -0.04 4.80
N HIS A 379 -34.93 -0.12 4.41
CA HIS A 379 -34.50 -0.14 3.01
C HIS A 379 -33.66 -1.38 2.73
N ALA A 380 -33.57 -1.79 1.46
CA ALA A 380 -32.62 -2.80 1.06
C ALA A 380 -31.18 -2.26 1.21
N GLY A 381 -30.22 -3.12 1.48
CA GLY A 381 -28.84 -2.69 1.73
C GLY A 381 -28.25 -1.86 0.61
N HIS A 382 -28.51 -2.23 -0.66
CA HIS A 382 -28.06 -1.41 -1.81
C HIS A 382 -28.68 0.01 -1.83
N GLU A 383 -29.92 0.17 -1.40
CA GLU A 383 -30.56 1.48 -1.28
C GLU A 383 -29.94 2.33 -0.18
N ILE A 384 -29.55 1.69 0.95
CA ILE A 384 -28.81 2.38 2.03
C ILE A 384 -27.47 2.92 1.52
N LEU A 385 -26.72 2.09 0.80
CA LEU A 385 -25.46 2.53 0.18
C LEU A 385 -25.69 3.63 -0.85
N ASN A 386 -26.72 3.51 -1.68
CA ASN A 386 -27.05 4.53 -2.67
C ASN A 386 -27.34 5.89 -2.02
N ILE A 387 -28.17 5.90 -0.96
CA ILE A 387 -28.46 7.11 -0.19
C ILE A 387 -27.19 7.69 0.45
N PHE A 388 -26.32 6.82 0.97
CA PHE A 388 -25.05 7.25 1.52
C PHE A 388 -24.15 7.89 0.47
N PHE A 389 -23.91 7.22 -0.67
CA PHE A 389 -23.06 7.73 -1.75
C PHE A 389 -23.60 9.02 -2.37
N ASP A 390 -24.91 9.15 -2.45
CA ASP A 390 -25.55 10.40 -2.88
C ASP A 390 -25.16 11.57 -1.97
N LYS A 391 -25.30 11.40 -0.66
CA LYS A 391 -24.89 12.42 0.33
C LYS A 391 -23.39 12.67 0.34
N ALA A 392 -22.58 11.61 0.19
CA ALA A 392 -21.14 11.72 0.15
C ALA A 392 -20.65 12.56 -1.05
N LEU A 393 -21.20 12.32 -2.25
CA LEU A 393 -20.89 13.05 -3.47
C LEU A 393 -21.39 14.50 -3.42
N GLU A 394 -22.53 14.74 -2.77
CA GLU A 394 -23.06 16.09 -2.57
C GLU A 394 -22.14 16.92 -1.67
N LYS A 395 -21.67 16.33 -0.56
CA LYS A 395 -20.83 16.97 0.45
C LYS A 395 -19.39 17.18 -0.01
N ASN A 396 -18.79 16.18 -0.68
CA ASN A 396 -17.37 16.17 -1.03
C ASN A 396 -17.18 16.44 -2.53
N LYS A 397 -16.85 17.67 -2.87
CA LYS A 397 -16.67 18.08 -4.29
C LYS A 397 -15.40 17.51 -4.93
N ASP A 398 -14.47 17.00 -4.13
CA ASP A 398 -13.24 16.31 -4.52
C ASP A 398 -13.40 14.79 -4.61
N LEU A 399 -14.59 14.24 -4.30
CA LEU A 399 -14.87 12.80 -4.37
C LEU A 399 -15.20 12.37 -5.79
N PHE A 400 -14.60 11.25 -6.19
CA PHE A 400 -14.82 10.53 -7.45
C PHE A 400 -15.06 9.05 -7.17
N ALA A 401 -16.02 8.45 -7.85
CA ALA A 401 -16.33 7.02 -7.76
C ALA A 401 -16.23 6.39 -9.15
N PHE A 402 -15.52 5.26 -9.26
CA PHE A 402 -15.30 4.59 -10.53
C PHE A 402 -14.94 3.10 -10.38
N GLY A 403 -15.15 2.38 -11.45
CA GLY A 403 -14.86 0.96 -11.60
C GLY A 403 -15.64 0.42 -12.79
N GLU A 404 -15.58 -0.88 -13.01
CA GLU A 404 -16.41 -1.54 -14.01
C GLU A 404 -17.88 -1.40 -13.61
N ASP A 405 -18.73 -0.98 -14.55
CA ASP A 405 -20.17 -0.82 -14.36
C ASP A 405 -20.62 0.14 -13.24
N VAL A 406 -19.71 0.89 -12.63
CA VAL A 406 -20.04 1.85 -11.54
C VAL A 406 -20.84 3.04 -12.05
N GLY A 407 -20.59 3.47 -13.29
CA GLY A 407 -21.18 4.66 -13.86
C GLY A 407 -22.63 4.46 -14.31
N LYS A 408 -22.82 3.95 -15.50
CA LYS A 408 -24.11 3.94 -16.20
C LYS A 408 -25.17 3.11 -15.50
N ILE A 409 -24.86 1.89 -15.08
CA ILE A 409 -25.80 1.01 -14.37
C ILE A 409 -25.77 1.18 -12.85
N GLY A 410 -24.72 1.81 -12.30
CA GLY A 410 -24.61 2.10 -10.88
C GLY A 410 -24.09 0.93 -10.05
N ASP A 411 -23.15 0.19 -10.58
CA ASP A 411 -22.57 -1.10 -10.19
C ASP A 411 -23.53 -2.29 -10.33
N VAL A 412 -22.99 -3.49 -10.34
CA VAL A 412 -23.75 -4.75 -10.49
C VAL A 412 -24.76 -5.00 -9.37
N ASN A 413 -24.61 -4.36 -8.21
CA ASN A 413 -25.53 -4.42 -7.08
C ASN A 413 -26.28 -3.10 -6.82
N GLN A 414 -26.14 -2.11 -7.71
CA GLN A 414 -26.92 -0.86 -7.75
C GLN A 414 -26.63 0.14 -6.61
N GLY A 415 -25.48 0.04 -5.93
CA GLY A 415 -25.09 1.00 -4.89
C GLY A 415 -24.89 2.43 -5.42
N PHE A 416 -24.54 2.59 -6.71
CA PHE A 416 -24.39 3.88 -7.39
C PHE A 416 -25.53 4.16 -8.41
N ALA A 417 -26.62 3.40 -8.41
CA ALA A 417 -27.70 3.55 -9.37
C ALA A 417 -28.22 5.00 -9.46
N GLY A 418 -28.23 5.56 -10.69
CA GLY A 418 -28.70 6.91 -10.96
C GLY A 418 -27.72 8.04 -10.58
N LEU A 419 -26.62 7.77 -9.86
CA LEU A 419 -25.71 8.82 -9.38
C LEU A 419 -24.87 9.42 -10.50
N GLN A 420 -24.49 8.64 -11.53
CA GLN A 420 -23.86 9.20 -12.73
C GLN A 420 -24.79 10.24 -13.42
N LYS A 421 -26.08 9.94 -13.56
CA LYS A 421 -27.04 10.87 -14.13
C LYS A 421 -27.16 12.16 -13.30
N LYS A 422 -27.06 12.07 -11.98
CA LYS A 422 -27.18 13.21 -11.06
C LYS A 422 -25.90 14.07 -10.99
N TYR A 423 -24.73 13.45 -10.95
CA TYR A 423 -23.45 14.14 -10.70
C TYR A 423 -22.57 14.26 -11.94
N GLY A 424 -22.91 13.59 -13.04
CA GLY A 424 -22.16 13.58 -14.29
C GLY A 424 -21.14 12.46 -14.41
N GLU A 425 -20.78 12.13 -15.65
CA GLU A 425 -19.77 11.13 -16.02
C GLU A 425 -18.35 11.51 -15.55
N ASP A 426 -18.12 12.77 -15.25
CA ASP A 426 -16.84 13.24 -14.69
C ASP A 426 -16.65 12.84 -13.22
N LYS A 427 -17.73 12.57 -12.50
CA LYS A 427 -17.72 12.25 -11.05
C LYS A 427 -17.94 10.78 -10.75
N VAL A 428 -18.91 10.16 -11.44
CA VAL A 428 -19.23 8.73 -11.28
C VAL A 428 -19.15 8.11 -12.67
N PHE A 429 -18.17 7.23 -12.89
CA PHE A 429 -17.86 6.78 -14.24
C PHE A 429 -17.42 5.33 -14.32
N ASP A 430 -17.65 4.76 -15.49
CA ASP A 430 -17.22 3.43 -15.84
C ASP A 430 -15.74 3.40 -16.23
N THR A 431 -15.11 2.26 -16.03
CA THR A 431 -13.79 1.94 -16.56
C THR A 431 -13.87 0.73 -17.49
N GLY A 432 -12.84 0.48 -18.26
CA GLY A 432 -12.65 -0.83 -18.87
C GLY A 432 -12.29 -1.88 -17.82
N ILE A 433 -12.28 -3.16 -18.23
CA ILE A 433 -11.80 -4.29 -17.43
C ILE A 433 -10.27 -4.19 -17.35
N ARG A 434 -9.77 -3.63 -16.26
CA ARG A 434 -8.36 -3.28 -16.10
C ARG A 434 -8.02 -3.02 -14.64
N GLU A 435 -8.14 -4.01 -13.79
CA GLU A 435 -8.06 -3.91 -12.33
C GLU A 435 -6.74 -3.29 -11.85
N TRP A 436 -5.62 -3.59 -12.51
CA TRP A 436 -4.33 -2.98 -12.19
C TRP A 436 -4.37 -1.45 -12.27
N THR A 437 -4.85 -0.94 -13.38
CA THR A 437 -4.88 0.52 -13.60
C THR A 437 -6.09 1.18 -12.97
N ILE A 438 -7.18 0.48 -12.65
CA ILE A 438 -8.23 1.00 -11.75
C ILE A 438 -7.61 1.34 -10.40
N MET A 439 -6.82 0.42 -9.81
CA MET A 439 -6.13 0.65 -8.55
C MET A 439 -5.08 1.76 -8.66
N GLY A 440 -4.24 1.71 -9.69
CA GLY A 440 -3.25 2.76 -9.94
C GLY A 440 -3.88 4.14 -10.19
N GLN A 441 -5.01 4.19 -10.88
CA GLN A 441 -5.77 5.43 -11.08
C GLN A 441 -6.25 6.01 -9.76
N ALA A 442 -6.76 5.18 -8.85
CA ALA A 442 -7.16 5.60 -7.51
C ALA A 442 -5.98 6.15 -6.70
N ILE A 443 -4.85 5.44 -6.71
CA ILE A 443 -3.62 5.85 -6.01
C ILE A 443 -3.15 7.21 -6.53
N GLY A 444 -2.94 7.34 -7.83
CA GLY A 444 -2.41 8.57 -8.42
C GLY A 444 -3.33 9.78 -8.26
N MET A 445 -4.64 9.61 -8.40
CA MET A 445 -5.61 10.67 -8.13
C MET A 445 -5.57 11.12 -6.66
N SER A 446 -5.48 10.17 -5.74
CA SER A 446 -5.45 10.47 -4.30
C SER A 446 -4.14 11.13 -3.87
N MET A 447 -3.00 10.76 -4.46
CA MET A 447 -1.73 11.47 -4.26
C MET A 447 -1.77 12.93 -4.72
N ARG A 448 -2.69 13.27 -5.59
CA ARG A 448 -2.95 14.63 -6.09
C ARG A 448 -4.11 15.31 -5.35
N GLY A 449 -4.46 14.88 -4.12
CA GLY A 449 -5.45 15.51 -3.26
C GLY A 449 -6.92 15.26 -3.64
N LEU A 450 -7.20 14.38 -4.59
CA LEU A 450 -8.57 13.95 -4.90
C LEU A 450 -8.97 12.79 -3.99
N ARG A 451 -10.24 12.69 -3.65
CA ARG A 451 -10.80 11.55 -2.90
C ARG A 451 -11.37 10.54 -3.89
N THR A 452 -11.07 9.26 -3.68
CA THR A 452 -11.53 8.23 -4.60
C THR A 452 -12.18 7.06 -3.86
N ILE A 453 -13.28 6.57 -4.44
CA ILE A 453 -13.83 5.24 -4.18
C ILE A 453 -13.68 4.48 -5.49
N ALA A 454 -12.72 3.55 -5.51
CA ALA A 454 -12.46 2.72 -6.68
C ALA A 454 -12.94 1.29 -6.43
N GLU A 455 -13.67 0.74 -7.39
CA GLU A 455 -14.32 -0.56 -7.25
C GLU A 455 -13.62 -1.65 -8.05
N ILE A 456 -13.43 -2.80 -7.40
CA ILE A 456 -13.27 -4.11 -8.04
C ILE A 456 -14.54 -4.91 -7.78
N GLN A 457 -15.17 -5.43 -8.82
CA GLN A 457 -16.51 -6.00 -8.73
C GLN A 457 -16.65 -7.13 -7.70
N TYR A 458 -15.67 -8.03 -7.62
CA TYR A 458 -15.67 -9.15 -6.68
C TYR A 458 -14.32 -9.34 -6.03
N LEU A 459 -14.32 -9.82 -4.79
CA LEU A 459 -13.11 -10.06 -4.02
C LEU A 459 -12.16 -11.06 -4.70
N ASP A 460 -12.68 -12.04 -5.43
CA ASP A 460 -11.89 -12.99 -6.21
C ASP A 460 -11.06 -12.31 -7.31
N TYR A 461 -11.52 -11.19 -7.85
CA TYR A 461 -10.82 -10.44 -8.90
C TYR A 461 -9.77 -9.48 -8.33
N LEU A 462 -9.76 -9.28 -7.02
CA LEU A 462 -8.75 -8.43 -6.37
C LEU A 462 -7.32 -8.86 -6.67
N ILE A 463 -7.12 -10.14 -6.98
CA ILE A 463 -5.78 -10.68 -7.30
C ILE A 463 -5.12 -9.94 -8.48
N TYR A 464 -5.89 -9.47 -9.46
CA TYR A 464 -5.38 -8.65 -10.57
C TYR A 464 -4.98 -7.24 -10.14
N GLY A 465 -5.61 -6.70 -9.11
CA GLY A 465 -5.29 -5.40 -8.52
C GLY A 465 -4.38 -5.49 -7.28
N LEU A 466 -3.98 -6.67 -6.86
CA LEU A 466 -3.25 -6.87 -5.61
C LEU A 466 -1.86 -6.23 -5.64
N GLN A 467 -1.14 -6.34 -6.76
CA GLN A 467 0.22 -5.82 -6.88
C GLN A 467 0.31 -4.31 -6.61
N PRO A 468 -0.47 -3.42 -7.27
CA PRO A 468 -0.42 -1.99 -6.95
C PRO A 468 -0.93 -1.67 -5.54
N LEU A 469 -1.81 -2.48 -4.97
CA LEU A 469 -2.25 -2.29 -3.59
C LEU A 469 -1.17 -2.68 -2.58
N SER A 470 -0.49 -3.81 -2.79
CA SER A 470 0.56 -4.33 -1.92
C SER A 470 1.86 -3.52 -2.04
N ASP A 471 2.39 -3.41 -3.26
CA ASP A 471 3.73 -2.86 -3.48
C ASP A 471 3.74 -1.33 -3.49
N ASP A 472 2.65 -0.70 -3.92
CA ASP A 472 2.57 0.74 -4.00
C ASP A 472 1.76 1.36 -2.85
N LEU A 473 0.44 1.13 -2.78
CA LEU A 473 -0.44 1.83 -1.85
C LEU A 473 -0.11 1.54 -0.38
N ALA A 474 -0.05 0.26 -0.01
CA ALA A 474 0.18 -0.17 1.36
C ALA A 474 1.55 0.29 1.90
N THR A 475 2.55 0.39 1.04
CA THR A 475 3.90 0.80 1.44
C THR A 475 4.19 2.29 1.26
N LEU A 476 3.34 3.04 0.57
CA LEU A 476 3.60 4.42 0.14
C LEU A 476 4.06 5.34 1.27
N ARG A 477 3.30 5.40 2.35
CA ARG A 477 3.62 6.25 3.51
C ARG A 477 4.91 5.78 4.17
N TYR A 478 5.06 4.48 4.40
CA TYR A 478 6.25 3.91 5.04
C TYR A 478 7.51 4.15 4.22
N ARG A 479 7.53 3.77 2.93
CA ARG A 479 8.73 3.89 2.10
C ARG A 479 9.12 5.33 1.76
N SER A 480 8.16 6.28 1.85
CA SER A 480 8.45 7.71 1.73
C SER A 480 8.82 8.39 3.06
N GLY A 481 8.96 7.63 4.15
CA GLY A 481 9.25 8.20 5.46
C GLY A 481 8.17 9.14 5.99
N GLY A 482 6.89 8.89 5.65
CA GLY A 482 5.76 9.72 6.04
C GLY A 482 5.54 10.97 5.17
N LEU A 483 6.28 11.12 4.05
CA LEU A 483 6.23 12.32 3.21
C LEU A 483 5.08 12.33 2.22
N GLN A 484 4.49 11.16 1.91
CA GLN A 484 3.44 11.02 0.90
C GLN A 484 2.27 10.21 1.43
N GLN A 485 1.08 10.47 0.89
CA GLN A 485 -0.16 9.77 1.22
C GLN A 485 -1.06 9.65 0.00
N ALA A 486 -1.94 8.64 0.02
CA ALA A 486 -2.97 8.42 -0.99
C ALA A 486 -4.25 7.91 -0.31
N PRO A 487 -5.07 8.81 0.26
CA PRO A 487 -6.26 8.43 1.02
C PRO A 487 -7.40 7.98 0.09
N THR A 488 -7.28 6.80 -0.47
CA THR A 488 -8.28 6.16 -1.34
C THR A 488 -9.03 5.06 -0.60
N ILE A 489 -10.27 4.81 -0.99
CA ILE A 489 -11.08 3.69 -0.52
C ILE A 489 -11.26 2.72 -1.68
N ILE A 490 -10.76 1.51 -1.49
CA ILE A 490 -11.00 0.40 -2.42
C ILE A 490 -12.26 -0.32 -1.97
N ARG A 491 -13.25 -0.33 -2.84
CA ARG A 491 -14.53 -1.01 -2.63
C ARG A 491 -14.51 -2.36 -3.33
N THR A 492 -14.87 -3.40 -2.64
CA THR A 492 -15.14 -4.70 -3.24
C THR A 492 -16.21 -5.43 -2.45
N ARG A 493 -16.68 -6.53 -2.98
CA ARG A 493 -17.66 -7.37 -2.32
C ARG A 493 -17.21 -8.81 -2.31
N GLY A 494 -17.38 -9.45 -1.17
CA GLY A 494 -17.00 -10.82 -0.95
C GLY A 494 -17.97 -11.49 0.01
N HIS A 495 -17.64 -12.70 0.35
CA HIS A 495 -18.42 -13.53 1.25
C HIS A 495 -19.77 -13.97 0.68
N ARG A 496 -19.94 -15.26 0.51
CA ARG A 496 -21.18 -15.96 0.18
C ARG A 496 -21.91 -15.53 -1.08
N LEU A 497 -21.38 -15.95 -2.21
CA LEU A 497 -22.12 -16.19 -3.43
C LEU A 497 -21.80 -17.62 -3.90
N GLU A 498 -22.66 -18.22 -4.66
CA GLU A 498 -22.48 -19.57 -5.18
C GLU A 498 -21.41 -19.65 -6.28
N GLY A 499 -20.65 -20.74 -6.30
CA GLY A 499 -19.69 -21.08 -7.35
C GLY A 499 -18.26 -20.61 -7.10
N ILE A 500 -17.34 -21.06 -7.96
CA ILE A 500 -15.89 -21.00 -7.74
C ILE A 500 -15.35 -19.57 -7.85
N TRP A 501 -15.91 -18.74 -8.75
CA TRP A 501 -15.29 -17.48 -9.17
C TRP A 501 -15.83 -16.23 -8.45
N HIS A 502 -16.91 -16.37 -7.66
CA HIS A 502 -17.57 -15.25 -6.98
C HIS A 502 -17.83 -15.50 -5.49
N SER A 503 -17.18 -16.50 -4.94
CA SER A 503 -17.48 -16.98 -3.58
C SER A 503 -16.25 -17.00 -2.68
N GLY A 504 -15.11 -16.54 -3.17
CA GLY A 504 -13.87 -16.54 -2.41
C GLY A 504 -13.90 -15.54 -1.25
N SER A 505 -13.20 -15.91 -0.20
CA SER A 505 -12.93 -15.07 0.96
C SER A 505 -11.43 -15.13 1.29
N PRO A 506 -10.53 -14.71 0.38
CA PRO A 506 -9.09 -14.87 0.53
C PRO A 506 -8.50 -13.86 1.52
N MET A 507 -9.04 -13.81 2.73
CA MET A 507 -8.70 -12.80 3.74
C MET A 507 -7.28 -12.96 4.26
N GLY A 508 -6.77 -14.19 4.33
CA GLY A 508 -5.37 -14.45 4.70
C GLY A 508 -4.38 -13.78 3.75
N MET A 509 -4.63 -13.84 2.44
CA MET A 509 -3.86 -13.15 1.42
C MET A 509 -3.91 -11.63 1.61
N ILE A 510 -5.10 -11.07 1.83
CA ILE A 510 -5.33 -9.63 2.01
C ILE A 510 -4.59 -9.13 3.25
N ILE A 511 -4.78 -9.77 4.39
CA ILE A 511 -4.13 -9.41 5.66
C ILE A 511 -2.61 -9.41 5.54
N SER A 512 -2.05 -10.42 4.85
CA SER A 512 -0.60 -10.54 4.69
C SER A 512 -0.02 -9.49 3.75
N SER A 513 -0.74 -9.15 2.66
CA SER A 513 -0.24 -8.30 1.58
C SER A 513 -0.47 -6.81 1.82
N LEU A 514 -1.53 -6.41 2.54
CA LEU A 514 -1.96 -5.02 2.62
C LEU A 514 -1.58 -4.33 3.94
N ARG A 515 -0.38 -4.62 4.48
CA ARG A 515 0.16 -3.93 5.66
C ARG A 515 0.47 -2.47 5.34
N GLY A 516 -0.32 -1.56 5.91
CA GLY A 516 -0.32 -0.12 5.63
C GLY A 516 -1.64 0.37 5.02
N MET A 517 -2.61 -0.54 4.86
CA MET A 517 -4.01 -0.21 4.56
C MET A 517 -4.93 -0.73 5.66
N TYR A 518 -6.03 -0.04 5.90
CA TYR A 518 -7.09 -0.54 6.76
C TYR A 518 -7.90 -1.61 6.01
N VAL A 519 -8.22 -2.73 6.68
CA VAL A 519 -9.04 -3.81 6.12
C VAL A 519 -10.36 -3.89 6.89
N LEU A 520 -11.43 -3.44 6.24
CA LEU A 520 -12.74 -3.23 6.83
C LEU A 520 -13.73 -4.29 6.33
N THR A 521 -14.43 -4.93 7.26
CA THR A 521 -15.32 -6.07 6.97
C THR A 521 -16.69 -5.85 7.59
N PRO A 522 -17.51 -4.94 7.05
CA PRO A 522 -18.82 -4.64 7.58
C PRO A 522 -19.74 -5.88 7.52
N ARG A 523 -20.55 -6.10 8.57
CA ARG A 523 -21.55 -7.17 8.63
C ARG A 523 -22.81 -6.89 7.82
N ASN A 524 -23.07 -5.61 7.51
CA ASN A 524 -24.23 -5.15 6.76
C ASN A 524 -23.95 -3.80 6.07
N MET A 525 -24.88 -3.29 5.27
CA MET A 525 -24.67 -2.09 4.47
C MET A 525 -24.81 -0.80 5.27
N THR A 526 -25.55 -0.81 6.39
CA THR A 526 -25.59 0.31 7.33
C THR A 526 -24.21 0.51 7.96
N GLN A 527 -23.60 -0.56 8.44
CA GLN A 527 -22.23 -0.49 8.99
C GLN A 527 -21.21 -0.07 7.92
N ALA A 528 -21.34 -0.59 6.69
CA ALA A 528 -20.50 -0.18 5.57
C ALA A 528 -20.59 1.34 5.33
N ALA A 529 -21.81 1.92 5.31
CA ALA A 529 -22.00 3.37 5.16
C ALA A 529 -21.26 4.17 6.25
N GLY A 530 -21.29 3.69 7.50
CA GLY A 530 -20.55 4.33 8.61
C GLY A 530 -19.04 4.22 8.45
N MET A 531 -18.54 3.08 7.98
CA MET A 531 -17.11 2.87 7.69
C MET A 531 -16.65 3.77 6.53
N TYR A 532 -17.43 3.90 5.45
CA TYR A 532 -17.15 4.87 4.39
C TYR A 532 -17.09 6.30 4.94
N ALA A 533 -18.03 6.68 5.80
CA ALA A 533 -18.05 8.00 6.42
C ALA A 533 -16.81 8.27 7.28
N THR A 534 -16.31 7.27 8.00
CA THR A 534 -15.04 7.35 8.74
C THR A 534 -13.87 7.55 7.78
N MET A 535 -13.75 6.66 6.78
CA MET A 535 -12.60 6.70 5.87
C MET A 535 -12.58 7.91 4.95
N LEU A 536 -13.73 8.48 4.57
CA LEU A 536 -13.79 9.74 3.82
C LEU A 536 -13.28 10.96 4.62
N GLN A 537 -13.18 10.86 5.93
CA GLN A 537 -12.58 11.89 6.79
C GLN A 537 -11.10 11.61 7.10
N SER A 538 -10.65 10.40 6.82
CA SER A 538 -9.29 9.96 7.11
C SER A 538 -8.29 10.28 5.98
N ASP A 539 -7.02 10.43 6.32
CA ASP A 539 -5.88 10.54 5.40
C ASP A 539 -5.17 9.20 5.15
N ASP A 540 -5.75 8.09 5.62
CA ASP A 540 -5.26 6.73 5.40
C ASP A 540 -6.04 6.00 4.28
N PRO A 541 -5.42 5.06 3.56
CA PRO A 541 -6.09 4.21 2.60
C PRO A 541 -6.80 3.03 3.27
N ALA A 542 -7.89 2.56 2.65
CA ALA A 542 -8.60 1.37 3.10
C ALA A 542 -9.11 0.49 1.97
N ILE A 543 -9.28 -0.80 2.26
CA ILE A 543 -10.14 -1.70 1.51
C ILE A 543 -11.37 -2.01 2.34
N LEU A 544 -12.56 -1.87 1.75
CA LEU A 544 -13.84 -2.17 2.36
C LEU A 544 -14.49 -3.32 1.61
N ILE A 545 -14.73 -4.42 2.31
CA ILE A 545 -15.21 -5.68 1.76
C ILE A 545 -16.65 -5.88 2.18
N GLU A 546 -17.58 -5.49 1.32
CA GLU A 546 -19.03 -5.56 1.56
C GLU A 546 -19.56 -6.99 1.51
N CYS A 547 -20.53 -7.32 2.35
CA CYS A 547 -21.22 -8.62 2.33
C CYS A 547 -22.06 -8.78 1.08
N LEU A 548 -21.67 -9.63 0.15
CA LEU A 548 -22.33 -9.78 -1.15
C LEU A 548 -23.83 -10.11 -1.04
N ASN A 549 -24.21 -11.02 -0.16
CA ASN A 549 -25.63 -11.35 0.05
C ASN A 549 -26.37 -10.41 1.02
N GLY A 550 -25.75 -9.31 1.44
CA GLY A 550 -26.36 -8.24 2.25
C GLY A 550 -27.18 -7.24 1.46
N TYR A 551 -26.89 -7.06 0.16
CA TYR A 551 -27.46 -5.97 -0.65
C TYR A 551 -29.00 -5.97 -0.74
N ARG A 552 -29.64 -7.14 -0.67
CA ARG A 552 -31.11 -7.28 -0.75
C ARG A 552 -31.77 -7.43 0.62
N LEU A 553 -31.01 -7.57 1.68
CA LEU A 553 -31.56 -7.63 3.04
C LEU A 553 -32.03 -6.24 3.46
N LYS A 554 -33.15 -6.21 4.19
CA LYS A 554 -33.71 -4.96 4.69
C LYS A 554 -33.09 -4.59 6.01
N GLU A 555 -32.62 -3.37 6.10
CA GLU A 555 -32.00 -2.77 7.28
C GLU A 555 -32.69 -1.44 7.61
N ALA A 556 -32.68 -1.05 8.88
CA ALA A 556 -33.17 0.25 9.28
C ALA A 556 -32.25 1.36 8.77
N LEU A 557 -32.80 2.36 8.08
CA LEU A 557 -32.07 3.51 7.61
C LEU A 557 -31.78 4.49 8.75
N PRO A 558 -30.52 4.79 9.08
CA PRO A 558 -30.19 5.83 10.06
C PRO A 558 -30.65 7.22 9.57
N GLN A 559 -31.23 8.02 10.47
CA GLN A 559 -31.62 9.41 10.16
C GLN A 559 -30.41 10.28 9.83
N ASN A 560 -29.29 10.01 10.47
CA ASN A 560 -28.02 10.70 10.27
C ASN A 560 -27.08 10.00 9.27
N ILE A 561 -27.63 9.25 8.28
CA ILE A 561 -26.83 8.63 7.23
C ILE A 561 -26.01 9.70 6.48
N GLY A 562 -24.73 9.40 6.23
CA GLY A 562 -23.74 10.32 5.66
C GLY A 562 -22.97 11.15 6.70
N THR A 563 -23.32 11.04 8.00
CA THR A 563 -22.60 11.73 9.09
C THR A 563 -22.24 10.82 10.25
N PHE A 564 -22.96 9.70 10.48
CA PHE A 564 -22.56 8.74 11.48
C PHE A 564 -21.29 7.99 11.02
N THR A 565 -20.47 7.57 11.99
CA THR A 565 -19.19 6.92 11.76
C THR A 565 -19.10 5.62 12.54
N VAL A 566 -18.34 4.66 12.01
CA VAL A 566 -18.00 3.41 12.70
C VAL A 566 -16.55 3.50 13.14
N PRO A 567 -16.23 3.17 14.43
CA PRO A 567 -14.86 3.20 14.90
C PRO A 567 -14.02 2.12 14.22
N ILE A 568 -12.77 2.44 13.90
CA ILE A 568 -11.84 1.51 13.26
C ILE A 568 -11.00 0.82 14.34
N GLY A 569 -10.82 -0.51 14.21
CA GLY A 569 -10.02 -1.30 15.13
C GLY A 569 -10.69 -1.61 16.48
N ILE A 570 -11.97 -1.30 16.62
CA ILE A 570 -12.74 -1.55 17.85
C ILE A 570 -13.85 -2.56 17.54
N PRO A 571 -13.81 -3.78 18.10
CA PRO A 571 -14.90 -4.75 17.97
C PRO A 571 -16.21 -4.27 18.58
N GLU A 572 -17.33 -4.82 18.12
CA GLU A 572 -18.66 -4.58 18.68
C GLU A 572 -19.21 -5.87 19.30
N ILE A 573 -19.64 -5.80 20.56
CA ILE A 573 -20.36 -6.90 21.22
C ILE A 573 -21.83 -6.80 20.81
N LEU A 574 -22.27 -7.72 19.97
CA LEU A 574 -23.64 -7.75 19.45
C LEU A 574 -24.60 -8.47 20.38
N ARG A 575 -24.09 -9.39 21.16
CA ARG A 575 -24.81 -10.18 22.14
C ARG A 575 -23.90 -10.47 23.32
N GLU A 576 -24.37 -10.15 24.52
CA GLU A 576 -23.68 -10.54 25.75
C GLU A 576 -23.86 -12.03 26.01
N GLY A 577 -22.82 -12.67 26.56
CA GLY A 577 -22.82 -14.09 26.92
C GLY A 577 -21.82 -14.41 28.02
N SER A 578 -21.92 -15.60 28.61
CA SER A 578 -21.09 -16.03 29.75
C SER A 578 -20.29 -17.30 29.49
N ASP A 579 -20.65 -18.10 28.48
CA ASP A 579 -20.10 -19.46 28.33
C ASP A 579 -19.08 -19.55 27.18
N VAL A 580 -19.28 -18.77 26.10
CA VAL A 580 -18.45 -18.81 24.89
C VAL A 580 -18.27 -17.41 24.34
N SER A 581 -17.04 -17.03 24.02
CA SER A 581 -16.73 -15.88 23.15
C SER A 581 -16.66 -16.36 21.69
N LEU A 582 -17.69 -16.04 20.91
CA LEU A 582 -17.75 -16.32 19.47
C LEU A 582 -17.32 -15.08 18.69
N VAL A 583 -16.11 -15.13 18.17
CA VAL A 583 -15.46 -14.04 17.44
C VAL A 583 -15.64 -14.25 15.94
N THR A 584 -16.15 -13.23 15.24
CA THR A 584 -16.43 -13.33 13.81
C THR A 584 -16.45 -11.96 13.14
N TYR A 585 -16.73 -11.92 11.84
CA TYR A 585 -16.83 -10.71 11.03
C TYR A 585 -17.71 -10.89 9.78
N GLY A 586 -18.09 -9.82 9.16
CA GLY A 586 -18.75 -9.80 7.85
C GLY A 586 -20.04 -10.62 7.84
N SER A 587 -20.28 -11.40 6.79
CA SER A 587 -21.50 -12.21 6.61
C SER A 587 -21.66 -13.32 7.66
N CYS A 588 -20.59 -13.78 8.28
CA CYS A 588 -20.62 -14.81 9.32
C CYS A 588 -21.32 -14.35 10.61
N VAL A 589 -21.45 -13.04 10.84
CA VAL A 589 -22.20 -12.51 11.99
C VAL A 589 -23.62 -13.04 12.03
N ARG A 590 -24.34 -13.05 10.89
CA ARG A 590 -25.72 -13.58 10.83
C ARG A 590 -25.81 -15.07 11.13
N ILE A 591 -24.79 -15.82 10.72
CA ILE A 591 -24.70 -17.26 11.04
C ILE A 591 -24.50 -17.45 12.53
N ALA A 592 -23.61 -16.67 13.14
CA ALA A 592 -23.35 -16.66 14.57
C ALA A 592 -24.62 -16.34 15.38
N GLU A 593 -25.43 -15.35 14.95
CA GLU A 593 -26.68 -14.98 15.60
C GLU A 593 -27.71 -16.13 15.58
N VAL A 594 -27.87 -16.80 14.42
CA VAL A 594 -28.77 -17.95 14.30
C VAL A 594 -28.32 -19.09 15.21
N ALA A 595 -27.06 -19.49 15.17
CA ALA A 595 -26.48 -20.53 15.98
C ALA A 595 -26.60 -20.21 17.49
N ALA A 596 -26.31 -18.98 17.90
CA ALA A 596 -26.42 -18.56 19.30
C ALA A 596 -27.86 -18.57 19.82
N ASN A 597 -28.86 -18.30 18.96
CA ASN A 597 -30.27 -18.42 19.33
C ASN A 597 -30.66 -19.87 19.55
N GLU A 598 -30.18 -20.82 18.78
CA GLU A 598 -30.40 -22.23 18.97
C GLU A 598 -29.69 -22.74 20.25
N LEU A 599 -28.43 -22.37 20.47
CA LEU A 599 -27.65 -22.71 21.66
C LEU A 599 -28.33 -22.23 22.97
N ALA A 600 -28.92 -21.02 22.91
CA ALA A 600 -29.64 -20.48 24.07
C ALA A 600 -30.85 -21.33 24.50
N LYS A 601 -31.51 -22.07 23.60
CA LYS A 601 -32.60 -23.01 23.94
C LYS A 601 -32.09 -24.17 24.78
N HIS A 602 -30.79 -24.44 24.73
CA HIS A 602 -30.13 -25.48 25.53
C HIS A 602 -29.37 -24.91 26.73
N GLY A 603 -29.59 -23.63 27.07
CA GLY A 603 -28.97 -22.98 28.22
C GLY A 603 -27.54 -22.52 28.02
N ILE A 604 -27.03 -22.56 26.79
CA ILE A 604 -25.67 -22.10 26.45
C ILE A 604 -25.68 -20.61 26.04
N SER A 605 -24.95 -19.80 26.80
CA SER A 605 -24.90 -18.34 26.65
C SER A 605 -23.66 -17.90 25.83
N VAL A 606 -23.89 -17.55 24.58
CA VAL A 606 -22.83 -17.16 23.63
C VAL A 606 -22.71 -15.65 23.56
N GLU A 607 -21.51 -15.12 23.78
CA GLU A 607 -21.14 -13.72 23.47
C GLU A 607 -20.70 -13.63 22.04
N ILE A 608 -21.40 -12.82 21.23
CA ILE A 608 -21.06 -12.60 19.82
C ILE A 608 -20.26 -11.30 19.69
N ILE A 609 -19.05 -11.41 19.15
CA ILE A 609 -18.13 -10.29 18.94
C ILE A 609 -17.87 -10.12 17.45
N ASP A 610 -18.36 -9.01 16.90
CA ASP A 610 -18.05 -8.59 15.52
C ASP A 610 -16.75 -7.79 15.52
N ILE A 611 -15.71 -8.31 14.86
CA ILE A 611 -14.39 -7.66 14.79
C ILE A 611 -14.45 -6.34 14.03
N GLN A 612 -15.33 -6.21 13.03
CA GLN A 612 -15.50 -5.06 12.15
C GLN A 612 -14.28 -4.74 11.27
N THR A 613 -13.07 -4.88 11.81
CA THR A 613 -11.82 -4.58 11.12
C THR A 613 -10.78 -5.65 11.41
N LEU A 614 -10.10 -6.11 10.34
CA LEU A 614 -9.00 -7.06 10.49
C LEU A 614 -7.65 -6.36 10.63
N LEU A 615 -7.48 -5.21 9.99
CA LEU A 615 -6.33 -4.32 10.16
C LEU A 615 -6.81 -2.89 10.43
N PRO A 616 -6.52 -2.33 11.64
CA PRO A 616 -5.93 -2.96 12.79
C PRO A 616 -6.91 -3.88 13.52
N PHE A 617 -6.37 -4.83 14.31
CA PHE A 617 -7.17 -5.77 15.07
C PHE A 617 -7.33 -5.31 16.52
N ASP A 618 -8.54 -5.24 17.01
CA ASP A 618 -8.93 -5.08 18.44
C ASP A 618 -7.95 -4.29 19.31
N ILE A 619 -7.78 -3.01 18.99
CA ILE A 619 -6.80 -2.12 19.64
C ILE A 619 -7.04 -1.91 21.14
N HIS A 620 -8.24 -2.24 21.65
CA HIS A 620 -8.60 -2.13 23.06
C HIS A 620 -8.62 -3.47 23.78
N GLN A 621 -8.23 -4.57 23.14
CA GLN A 621 -8.20 -5.92 23.70
C GLN A 621 -9.57 -6.35 24.26
N MET A 622 -10.67 -5.97 23.60
CA MET A 622 -12.03 -6.30 24.02
C MET A 622 -12.28 -7.80 24.02
N ILE A 623 -11.69 -8.55 23.08
CA ILE A 623 -11.81 -9.99 23.01
C ILE A 623 -11.14 -10.65 24.21
N LYS A 624 -9.98 -10.17 24.65
CA LYS A 624 -9.35 -10.63 25.90
C LYS A 624 -10.24 -10.39 27.11
N ILE A 625 -10.92 -9.24 27.18
CA ILE A 625 -11.87 -8.94 28.27
C ILE A 625 -13.04 -9.93 28.26
N SER A 626 -13.55 -10.26 27.08
CA SER A 626 -14.57 -11.31 26.91
C SER A 626 -14.08 -12.67 27.43
N LEU A 627 -12.87 -13.08 27.08
CA LEU A 627 -12.27 -14.34 27.51
C LEU A 627 -12.08 -14.44 29.02
N GLN A 628 -11.85 -13.33 29.72
CA GLN A 628 -11.81 -13.34 31.20
C GLN A 628 -13.16 -13.73 31.85
N LYS A 629 -14.23 -13.59 31.09
CA LYS A 629 -15.61 -13.95 31.52
C LYS A 629 -15.99 -15.35 31.05
N THR A 630 -15.74 -15.68 29.79
CA THR A 630 -16.28 -16.90 29.15
C THR A 630 -15.33 -18.10 29.23
N ASN A 631 -14.03 -17.88 29.32
CA ASN A 631 -12.95 -18.87 29.31
C ASN A 631 -12.96 -19.85 28.11
N THR A 632 -13.72 -19.53 27.06
CA THR A 632 -13.89 -20.37 25.86
C THR A 632 -13.86 -19.51 24.60
N LEU A 633 -12.97 -19.84 23.69
CA LEU A 633 -12.79 -19.11 22.42
C LEU A 633 -13.27 -19.95 21.25
N VAL A 634 -14.17 -19.39 20.46
CA VAL A 634 -14.55 -19.91 19.14
C VAL A 634 -14.35 -18.78 18.10
N ILE A 635 -13.69 -19.08 16.99
CA ILE A 635 -13.51 -18.18 15.85
C ILE A 635 -14.28 -18.74 14.67
N LEU A 636 -15.21 -17.95 14.13
CA LEU A 636 -15.97 -18.30 12.94
C LEU A 636 -15.49 -17.48 11.77
N ASP A 637 -15.01 -18.14 10.74
CA ASP A 637 -14.36 -17.57 9.56
C ASP A 637 -14.88 -18.22 8.27
N GLU A 638 -15.10 -17.46 7.25
CA GLU A 638 -15.54 -17.94 5.94
C GLU A 638 -14.37 -18.26 4.98
N ASP A 639 -13.13 -17.94 5.38
CA ASP A 639 -11.91 -18.30 4.66
C ASP A 639 -11.57 -19.79 4.87
N VAL A 640 -10.66 -20.29 4.07
CA VAL A 640 -10.11 -21.65 4.23
C VAL A 640 -9.31 -21.77 5.53
N PRO A 641 -9.09 -22.99 6.06
CA PRO A 641 -8.22 -23.19 7.20
C PRO A 641 -6.84 -22.54 6.98
N GLY A 642 -6.36 -21.81 7.99
CA GLY A 642 -5.11 -21.05 7.84
C GLY A 642 -5.25 -19.65 7.25
N GLY A 643 -6.46 -19.23 6.92
CA GLY A 643 -6.77 -17.87 6.45
C GLY A 643 -6.82 -16.82 7.56
N ALA A 644 -7.86 -15.99 7.58
CA ALA A 644 -8.03 -14.94 8.61
C ALA A 644 -8.08 -15.50 10.02
N SER A 645 -8.67 -16.68 10.22
CA SER A 645 -8.76 -17.35 11.53
C SER A 645 -7.40 -17.57 12.19
N SER A 646 -6.35 -17.88 11.43
CA SER A 646 -4.98 -18.02 11.96
C SER A 646 -4.42 -16.70 12.47
N PHE A 647 -4.63 -15.62 11.73
CA PHE A 647 -4.25 -14.26 12.16
C PHE A 647 -5.01 -13.86 13.44
N ILE A 648 -6.32 -14.04 13.45
CA ILE A 648 -7.19 -13.72 14.60
C ILE A 648 -6.74 -14.51 15.83
N LEU A 649 -6.48 -15.82 15.68
CA LEU A 649 -6.02 -16.68 16.74
C LEU A 649 -4.70 -16.19 17.34
N GLN A 650 -3.70 -15.85 16.49
CA GLN A 650 -2.43 -15.31 16.93
C GLN A 650 -2.58 -13.99 17.69
N GLN A 651 -3.42 -13.09 17.16
CA GLN A 651 -3.67 -11.79 17.82
C GLN A 651 -4.27 -11.99 19.23
N ILE A 652 -5.24 -12.90 19.37
CA ILE A 652 -5.89 -13.14 20.64
C ILE A 652 -4.98 -13.88 21.62
N LEU A 653 -4.41 -15.00 21.19
CA LEU A 653 -3.68 -15.90 22.10
C LEU A 653 -2.29 -15.36 22.47
N GLU A 654 -1.52 -14.91 21.50
CA GLU A 654 -0.13 -14.48 21.70
C GLU A 654 -0.05 -12.99 22.03
N ILE A 655 -0.58 -12.13 21.15
CA ILE A 655 -0.36 -10.69 21.28
C ILE A 655 -1.14 -10.11 22.45
N GLN A 656 -2.41 -10.53 22.64
CA GLN A 656 -3.24 -10.10 23.77
C GLN A 656 -3.06 -10.95 25.02
N ASN A 657 -2.26 -12.03 24.97
CA ASN A 657 -2.11 -13.02 26.05
C ASN A 657 -3.43 -13.70 26.48
N GLY A 658 -4.35 -13.90 25.55
CA GLY A 658 -5.66 -14.52 25.79
C GLY A 658 -5.56 -15.98 26.20
N TYR A 659 -4.47 -16.66 25.85
CA TYR A 659 -4.20 -18.05 26.23
C TYR A 659 -4.36 -18.33 27.74
N HIS A 660 -3.99 -17.37 28.59
CA HIS A 660 -4.05 -17.52 30.05
C HIS A 660 -5.47 -17.64 30.62
N PHE A 661 -6.49 -17.35 29.82
CA PHE A 661 -7.90 -17.37 30.26
C PHE A 661 -8.69 -18.56 29.72
N LEU A 662 -8.07 -19.45 28.94
CA LEU A 662 -8.78 -20.59 28.34
C LEU A 662 -8.83 -21.81 29.27
N ASP A 663 -9.98 -22.42 29.40
CA ASP A 663 -10.21 -23.75 30.05
C ASP A 663 -10.39 -24.87 29.02
N ALA A 664 -10.49 -24.55 27.73
CA ALA A 664 -10.59 -25.54 26.66
C ALA A 664 -9.69 -25.10 25.49
N ALA A 665 -9.37 -26.02 24.59
CA ALA A 665 -8.66 -25.66 23.35
C ALA A 665 -9.52 -24.69 22.53
N PRO A 666 -8.92 -23.62 21.97
CA PRO A 666 -9.64 -22.71 21.08
C PRO A 666 -10.13 -23.46 19.83
N LEU A 667 -11.33 -23.14 19.39
CA LEU A 667 -11.96 -23.76 18.22
C LEU A 667 -12.01 -22.79 17.06
N THR A 668 -11.57 -23.22 15.88
CA THR A 668 -11.78 -22.48 14.63
C THR A 668 -12.80 -23.22 13.76
N ILE A 669 -13.81 -22.50 13.28
CA ILE A 669 -14.83 -22.98 12.35
C ILE A 669 -14.62 -22.24 11.05
N THR A 670 -14.16 -22.96 10.03
CA THR A 670 -13.72 -22.39 8.74
C THR A 670 -14.46 -23.05 7.57
N ALA A 671 -14.31 -22.49 6.36
CA ALA A 671 -14.67 -23.19 5.13
C ALA A 671 -13.80 -24.44 4.94
N GLN A 672 -14.18 -25.29 3.98
CA GLN A 672 -13.35 -26.41 3.51
C GLN A 672 -12.13 -25.90 2.71
N GLU A 673 -11.13 -26.76 2.52
CA GLU A 673 -9.86 -26.41 1.82
C GLU A 673 -10.00 -26.20 0.30
N HIS A 674 -11.19 -25.96 -0.18
CA HIS A 674 -11.48 -25.75 -1.60
C HIS A 674 -12.55 -24.66 -1.79
N ARG A 675 -12.59 -24.08 -2.98
CA ARG A 675 -13.67 -23.14 -3.32
C ARG A 675 -15.01 -23.87 -3.46
N PRO A 676 -16.12 -23.26 -3.02
CA PRO A 676 -17.43 -23.90 -3.08
C PRO A 676 -17.81 -24.30 -4.50
N PRO A 677 -18.35 -25.51 -4.71
CA PRO A 677 -18.99 -25.88 -5.98
C PRO A 677 -20.20 -24.97 -6.27
N TYR A 678 -20.58 -24.91 -7.55
CA TYR A 678 -21.77 -24.17 -7.95
C TYR A 678 -23.05 -24.82 -7.41
N GLY A 679 -23.94 -23.98 -6.89
CA GLY A 679 -25.23 -24.40 -6.33
C GLY A 679 -25.28 -24.30 -4.81
N SER A 680 -26.50 -24.22 -4.25
CA SER A 680 -26.76 -24.04 -2.82
C SER A 680 -26.20 -25.16 -1.94
N ASP A 681 -26.25 -26.40 -2.39
CA ASP A 681 -25.65 -27.53 -1.65
C ASP A 681 -24.12 -27.42 -1.62
N GLY A 682 -23.51 -26.97 -2.72
CA GLY A 682 -22.07 -26.73 -2.77
C GLY A 682 -21.64 -25.67 -1.76
N ASP A 683 -22.38 -24.58 -1.66
CA ASP A 683 -22.13 -23.51 -0.67
C ASP A 683 -22.36 -24.03 0.76
N TYR A 684 -23.49 -24.71 1.01
CA TYR A 684 -23.87 -25.22 2.32
C TYR A 684 -22.84 -26.20 2.93
N PHE A 685 -22.34 -27.14 2.11
CA PHE A 685 -21.37 -28.13 2.58
C PHE A 685 -19.91 -27.67 2.56
N SER A 686 -19.64 -26.55 1.91
CA SER A 686 -18.26 -26.04 1.78
C SER A 686 -17.93 -24.87 2.70
N LYS A 687 -18.95 -24.11 3.13
CA LYS A 687 -18.79 -22.95 4.02
C LYS A 687 -19.51 -23.19 5.34
N PRO A 688 -19.08 -22.56 6.44
CA PRO A 688 -19.78 -22.69 7.72
C PRO A 688 -21.25 -22.28 7.62
N ASN A 689 -22.14 -23.07 8.18
CA ASN A 689 -23.56 -22.78 8.34
C ASN A 689 -23.92 -22.72 9.83
N ALA A 690 -25.16 -22.38 10.17
CA ALA A 690 -25.59 -22.19 11.55
C ALA A 690 -25.60 -23.50 12.32
N GLU A 691 -25.92 -24.60 11.63
CA GLU A 691 -25.96 -25.96 12.20
C GLU A 691 -24.56 -26.41 12.58
N ASP A 692 -23.57 -26.25 11.72
CA ASP A 692 -22.18 -26.57 12.01
C ASP A 692 -21.65 -25.78 13.22
N VAL A 693 -22.00 -24.50 13.32
CA VAL A 693 -21.60 -23.64 14.44
C VAL A 693 -22.26 -24.11 15.74
N PHE A 694 -23.56 -24.44 15.66
CA PHE A 694 -24.30 -24.99 16.80
C PHE A 694 -23.66 -26.30 17.29
N GLU A 695 -23.49 -27.26 16.40
CA GLU A 695 -23.00 -28.61 16.77
C GLU A 695 -21.61 -28.55 17.39
N LYS A 696 -20.71 -27.78 16.78
CA LYS A 696 -19.32 -27.65 17.26
C LYS A 696 -19.24 -26.94 18.62
N ILE A 697 -20.02 -25.88 18.83
CA ILE A 697 -20.06 -25.18 20.12
C ILE A 697 -20.72 -26.06 21.18
N TYR A 698 -21.83 -26.72 20.85
CA TYR A 698 -22.50 -27.63 21.75
C TYR A 698 -21.58 -28.76 22.23
N GLN A 699 -20.82 -29.34 21.29
CA GLN A 699 -19.85 -30.39 21.56
C GLN A 699 -18.71 -29.92 22.48
N LEU A 700 -18.22 -28.71 22.26
CA LEU A 700 -17.19 -28.08 23.10
C LEU A 700 -17.69 -27.84 24.54
N ILE A 701 -18.95 -27.42 24.73
CA ILE A 701 -19.54 -27.21 26.03
C ILE A 701 -19.87 -28.57 26.71
N ARG A 702 -20.32 -29.55 25.93
CA ARG A 702 -20.53 -30.93 26.41
C ARG A 702 -19.25 -31.55 26.98
N GLU A 703 -18.11 -31.32 26.39
CA GLU A 703 -16.82 -31.79 26.93
C GLU A 703 -16.55 -31.26 28.34
N LYS A 704 -16.98 -30.03 28.63
CA LYS A 704 -16.85 -29.43 29.97
C LYS A 704 -17.85 -30.02 30.97
N ASN A 705 -19.10 -30.34 30.55
CA ASN A 705 -20.14 -30.85 31.42
C ASN A 705 -21.04 -31.91 30.72
N PRO A 706 -20.55 -33.14 30.52
CA PRO A 706 -21.27 -34.17 29.76
C PRO A 706 -22.53 -34.69 30.45
N LEU A 707 -22.72 -34.40 31.75
CA LEU A 707 -23.93 -34.79 32.48
C LEU A 707 -25.12 -33.85 32.21
N GLU A 708 -24.82 -32.58 31.96
CA GLU A 708 -25.83 -31.56 31.66
C GLU A 708 -26.17 -31.53 30.16
N TYR A 709 -25.17 -31.78 29.31
CA TYR A 709 -25.31 -31.77 27.86
C TYR A 709 -25.20 -33.17 27.27
N PRO A 710 -26.32 -33.86 26.95
CA PRO A 710 -26.31 -35.20 26.38
C PRO A 710 -25.70 -35.19 24.96
N GLU A 711 -25.45 -36.37 24.40
CA GLU A 711 -25.02 -36.54 23.03
C GLU A 711 -26.11 -36.10 22.04
N LEU A 712 -25.69 -35.37 20.95
CA LEU A 712 -26.59 -34.90 19.91
C LEU A 712 -27.17 -36.03 19.09
#